data_beb591418ec4e4ae3fde551460cdddfd
#
_entry.id   beb591418ec4e4ae3fde551460cdddfd
#
_cell.length_a   1.000
_cell.length_b   1.000
_cell.length_c   1.000
_cell.angle_alpha   90.00
_cell.angle_beta   90.00
_cell.angle_gamma   90.00
#
_symmetry.space_group_name_H-M   'P 1'
#
loop_
_entity.id
_entity.type
_entity.pdbx_description
1 polymer ?
#
loop_
_entity_poly.entity_id
_entity_poly.type
_entity_poly.pdbx_seq_one_letter_code
_entity_poly.pdbx_strand_id
1 'polypeptide(L)'
;MDFFEAQERARSRTKRLVFLFGLAVLGTVLVAYLGSMLALNARDYSNRSSNRPFNRYEPNSSPGFWSDYAQARLWWNPELFAWIAGGTAGVIALASLYKWSQMRAGGSAIAEMVGGRAVDLRTTDLRERRLLNVIEEMSIASGIPMPTVYLLDEEPGLNAFAAGLNTSDAAVAVTRGTLDKLTRDELQGVIGHEFSHILNGDMRLNVRITAIVFGILVIGLIGRGLLRSVGRGRVRGGKKDNSVAFLLGIGVALMIIGYVGYFFGRMIQAAVSRQREFLADASAVQFTRNPSSISGSLKKIGGYALGSSMINSHAGEIGHFFYAQAFKSNFGGLWATHPPLDERIKAVEPTWDGQMFAVPEAVDVERETFATAGFSGGQRYAAQETLQRILEAPADLPPPLPQTRLKFTPSSAVADIGSLTDSHFRHAQALLASIPTLLRDSTRDANSAQALVCGLLLNGDKSARDAQQLLVEKHASPAIATAVKLLRPSLSVLDPAARLPLLQLALPALRQLEPTALDRFATTLDELVHADNRVTPYEYALQKMLLHQLQLAQTPSQRVQFDSFDAVHREISILLSALARVGGEAQAASAFLAGAAQLPVIATQLTLLAAAECGLEQLDAALDKLMVSTLPIKKCLLHAAGHVITTDNSITLEEGELFRALTATLDCPMPTLANATAA
;
A
#
# COMPACT_ATOMS: atom_id res chain seq x y z
N MET A 1 -17.99 2.23 0.67
CA MET A 1 -17.26 3.46 1.04
C MET A 1 -16.63 3.99 -0.24
N ASP A 2 -16.73 5.29 -0.51
CA ASP A 2 -16.13 5.88 -1.73
C ASP A 2 -14.60 5.93 -1.58
N PHE A 3 -13.87 5.20 -2.42
CA PHE A 3 -12.41 5.15 -2.47
C PHE A 3 -11.79 6.55 -2.59
N PHE A 4 -12.31 7.38 -3.47
CA PHE A 4 -11.81 8.74 -3.69
C PHE A 4 -11.99 9.61 -2.45
N GLU A 5 -13.15 9.49 -1.78
CA GLU A 5 -13.41 10.19 -0.53
C GLU A 5 -12.51 9.70 0.61
N ALA A 6 -12.26 8.39 0.70
CA ALA A 6 -11.34 7.81 1.68
C ALA A 6 -9.91 8.33 1.49
N GLN A 7 -9.42 8.35 0.25
CA GLN A 7 -8.10 8.87 -0.11
C GLN A 7 -7.98 10.39 0.13
N GLU A 8 -9.04 11.15 -0.15
CA GLU A 8 -9.06 12.60 0.09
C GLU A 8 -9.10 12.92 1.59
N ARG A 9 -9.87 12.17 2.36
CA ARG A 9 -9.85 12.22 3.84
C ARG A 9 -8.47 11.88 4.38
N ALA A 10 -7.79 10.88 3.83
CA ALA A 10 -6.41 10.52 4.22
C ALA A 10 -5.43 11.67 3.93
N ARG A 11 -5.58 12.37 2.79
CA ARG A 11 -4.77 13.58 2.48
C ARG A 11 -5.06 14.74 3.43
N SER A 12 -6.33 15.04 3.72
CA SER A 12 -6.73 16.10 4.66
C SER A 12 -6.20 15.81 6.07
N ARG A 13 -6.31 14.55 6.52
CA ARG A 13 -5.74 14.10 7.79
C ARG A 13 -4.22 14.23 7.83
N THR A 14 -3.54 13.95 6.70
CA THR A 14 -2.09 14.16 6.59
C THR A 14 -1.71 15.62 6.84
N LYS A 15 -2.45 16.60 6.32
CA LYS A 15 -2.19 18.03 6.59
C LYS A 15 -2.33 18.36 8.08
N ARG A 16 -3.39 17.87 8.74
CA ARG A 16 -3.58 18.05 10.20
C ARG A 16 -2.47 17.40 11.01
N LEU A 17 -2.02 16.21 10.60
CA LEU A 17 -0.91 15.52 11.24
C LEU A 17 0.39 16.29 11.12
N VAL A 18 0.72 16.76 9.93
CA VAL A 18 1.94 17.59 9.71
C VAL A 18 1.89 18.82 10.61
N PHE A 19 0.73 19.47 10.75
CA PHE A 19 0.55 20.58 11.67
C PHE A 19 0.76 20.18 13.14
N LEU A 20 0.17 19.08 13.59
CA LEU A 20 0.33 18.58 14.97
C LEU A 20 1.79 18.17 15.27
N PHE A 21 2.46 17.54 14.29
CA PHE A 21 3.89 17.25 14.42
C PHE A 21 4.76 18.51 14.40
N GLY A 22 4.39 19.54 13.63
CA GLY A 22 5.00 20.86 13.70
C GLY A 22 4.93 21.45 15.11
N LEU A 23 3.77 21.33 15.78
CA LEU A 23 3.59 21.71 17.17
C LEU A 23 4.43 20.85 18.13
N ALA A 24 4.56 19.55 17.90
CA ALA A 24 5.42 18.68 18.71
C ALA A 24 6.90 19.06 18.56
N VAL A 25 7.37 19.36 17.35
CA VAL A 25 8.71 19.85 17.10
C VAL A 25 8.94 21.19 17.79
N LEU A 26 8.00 22.13 17.67
CA LEU A 26 8.04 23.43 18.36
C LEU A 26 8.11 23.24 19.88
N GLY A 27 7.28 22.35 20.44
CA GLY A 27 7.33 21.98 21.85
C GLY A 27 8.69 21.43 22.27
N THR A 28 9.28 20.56 21.45
CA THR A 28 10.61 20.00 21.68
C THR A 28 11.69 21.09 21.69
N VAL A 29 11.62 22.03 20.73
CA VAL A 29 12.54 23.20 20.67
C VAL A 29 12.39 24.07 21.91
N LEU A 30 11.15 24.38 22.33
CA LEU A 30 10.89 25.20 23.53
C LEU A 30 11.42 24.52 24.80
N VAL A 31 11.20 23.21 24.97
CA VAL A 31 11.74 22.45 26.11
C VAL A 31 13.27 22.42 26.08
N ALA A 32 13.86 22.26 24.90
CA ALA A 32 15.32 22.32 24.71
C ALA A 32 15.90 23.69 25.12
N TYR A 33 15.22 24.77 24.67
CA TYR A 33 15.62 26.13 25.00
C TYR A 33 15.51 26.43 26.51
N LEU A 34 14.36 26.12 27.11
CA LEU A 34 14.12 26.30 28.54
C LEU A 34 15.11 25.50 29.40
N GLY A 35 15.35 24.23 29.03
CA GLY A 35 16.33 23.38 29.69
C GLY A 35 17.77 23.96 29.62
N SER A 36 18.15 24.50 28.46
CA SER A 36 19.44 25.14 28.26
C SER A 36 19.58 26.44 29.10
N MET A 37 18.51 27.24 29.15
CA MET A 37 18.47 28.44 30.00
C MET A 37 18.54 28.12 31.48
N LEU A 38 17.86 27.10 31.95
CA LEU A 38 17.96 26.62 33.33
C LEU A 38 19.39 26.18 33.67
N ALA A 39 20.04 25.43 32.77
CA ALA A 39 21.39 24.96 32.96
C ALA A 39 22.41 26.12 33.01
N LEU A 40 22.28 27.14 32.15
CA LEU A 40 23.12 28.31 32.12
C LEU A 40 22.92 29.15 33.39
N ASN A 41 21.68 29.41 33.79
CA ASN A 41 21.41 30.16 35.01
C ASN A 41 21.89 29.44 36.28
N ALA A 42 21.76 28.10 36.35
CA ALA A 42 22.28 27.30 37.45
C ALA A 42 23.82 27.38 37.53
N ARG A 43 24.51 27.37 36.37
CA ARG A 43 25.97 27.56 36.28
C ARG A 43 26.42 28.94 36.78
N ASP A 44 25.71 29.99 36.36
CA ASP A 44 26.01 31.35 36.76
C ASP A 44 25.76 31.56 38.25
N TYR A 45 24.73 30.97 38.81
CA TYR A 45 24.46 30.97 40.24
C TYR A 45 25.58 30.27 41.03
N SER A 46 26.00 29.08 40.57
CA SER A 46 27.13 28.34 41.19
C SER A 46 28.44 29.12 41.17
N ASN A 47 28.75 29.75 40.03
CA ASN A 47 29.97 30.56 39.89
C ASN A 47 29.92 31.84 40.75
N ARG A 48 28.76 32.46 40.93
CA ARG A 48 28.57 33.62 41.83
C ARG A 48 28.68 33.23 43.30
N SER A 49 28.20 32.05 43.68
CA SER A 49 28.30 31.57 45.07
C SER A 49 29.73 31.19 45.47
N SER A 50 30.54 30.66 44.51
CA SER A 50 31.95 30.30 44.78
C SER A 50 32.91 31.48 44.79
N ASN A 51 32.54 32.62 44.23
CA ASN A 51 33.38 33.85 44.17
C ASN A 51 32.97 34.97 45.14
N ARG A 52 32.03 34.71 46.08
CA ARG A 52 31.74 35.70 47.13
C ARG A 52 32.83 35.66 48.19
N PRO A 53 33.65 36.75 48.35
CA PRO A 53 34.49 36.87 49.53
C PRO A 53 33.58 36.98 50.75
N PHE A 54 33.94 36.27 51.81
CA PHE A 54 33.26 36.26 53.10
C PHE A 54 33.37 37.67 53.72
N ASN A 55 32.54 38.64 53.31
CA ASN A 55 32.44 39.94 53.92
C ASN A 55 31.13 40.11 54.64
N ARG A 56 31.26 40.45 55.91
CA ARG A 56 30.22 40.66 56.91
C ARG A 56 29.29 41.80 56.51
N TYR A 57 28.02 41.60 56.79
CA TYR A 57 26.96 42.59 57.06
C TYR A 57 26.72 43.69 56.02
N GLU A 58 25.67 43.52 55.26
CA GLU A 58 24.73 44.59 54.90
C GLU A 58 23.29 44.14 55.16
N PRO A 59 22.46 44.96 55.85
CA PRO A 59 21.09 44.59 56.16
C PRO A 59 20.15 44.99 55.03
N ASN A 60 19.23 44.04 54.74
CA ASN A 60 17.95 44.23 54.11
C ASN A 60 17.84 45.22 52.93
N SER A 61 18.06 44.78 51.73
CA SER A 61 17.27 45.23 50.60
C SER A 61 16.52 44.00 50.02
N SER A 62 15.22 43.93 50.35
CA SER A 62 14.28 43.02 49.66
C SER A 62 14.41 43.25 48.17
N PRO A 63 14.56 42.23 47.34
CA PRO A 63 14.54 42.40 45.89
C PRO A 63 13.16 42.95 45.51
N GLY A 64 13.11 44.25 45.10
CA GLY A 64 11.89 44.85 44.66
C GLY A 64 11.37 44.16 43.40
N PHE A 65 10.05 44.15 43.27
CA PHE A 65 9.27 43.63 42.13
C PHE A 65 9.88 43.96 40.74
N TRP A 66 10.65 45.05 40.65
CA TRP A 66 11.35 45.51 39.44
C TRP A 66 12.70 44.83 39.19
N SER A 67 13.29 44.18 40.17
CA SER A 67 14.51 43.36 39.96
C SER A 67 14.17 42.05 39.24
N ASP A 68 12.95 41.57 39.41
CA ASP A 68 12.46 40.37 38.74
C ASP A 68 12.21 40.62 37.24
N TYR A 69 11.86 41.85 36.84
CA TYR A 69 11.75 42.22 35.42
C TYR A 69 13.10 42.30 34.72
N ALA A 70 14.17 42.68 35.40
CA ALA A 70 15.52 42.64 34.86
C ALA A 70 16.01 41.18 34.72
N GLN A 71 15.56 40.27 35.59
CA GLN A 71 15.82 38.84 35.49
C GLN A 71 15.02 38.18 34.34
N ALA A 72 13.83 38.68 34.00
CA ALA A 72 13.08 38.17 32.87
C ALA A 72 13.81 38.32 31.52
N ARG A 73 14.63 39.37 31.36
CA ARG A 73 15.53 39.51 30.21
C ARG A 73 16.64 38.45 30.14
N LEU A 74 16.99 37.82 31.26
CA LEU A 74 17.96 36.71 31.31
C LEU A 74 17.38 35.40 30.76
N TRP A 75 16.06 35.28 30.66
CA TRP A 75 15.37 34.08 30.14
C TRP A 75 15.16 34.13 28.63
N TRP A 76 15.35 35.26 27.96
CA TRP A 76 15.22 35.38 26.52
C TRP A 76 16.52 35.84 25.88
N ASN A 77 17.17 34.89 25.17
CA ASN A 77 18.33 35.15 24.33
C ASN A 77 17.99 34.70 22.90
N PRO A 78 17.71 35.63 21.96
CA PRO A 78 17.29 35.31 20.63
C PRO A 78 18.35 34.56 19.80
N GLU A 79 19.63 34.87 20.02
CA GLU A 79 20.74 34.21 19.33
C GLU A 79 20.87 32.75 19.79
N LEU A 80 20.87 32.50 21.09
CA LEU A 80 20.87 31.15 21.65
C LEU A 80 19.62 30.36 21.25
N PHE A 81 18.45 31.04 21.25
CA PHE A 81 17.23 30.41 20.77
C PHE A 81 17.34 29.98 19.30
N ALA A 82 17.89 30.83 18.43
CA ALA A 82 18.10 30.51 17.01
C ALA A 82 19.03 29.31 16.82
N TRP A 83 20.14 29.24 17.58
CA TRP A 83 21.06 28.11 17.53
C TRP A 83 20.41 26.79 18.02
N ILE A 84 19.69 26.83 19.13
CA ILE A 84 19.01 25.65 19.68
C ILE A 84 17.87 25.21 18.76
N ALA A 85 17.07 26.16 18.29
CA ALA A 85 15.97 25.87 17.37
C ALA A 85 16.47 25.31 16.04
N GLY A 86 17.49 25.94 15.44
CA GLY A 86 18.10 25.49 14.19
C GLY A 86 18.77 24.13 14.34
N GLY A 87 19.54 23.91 15.40
CA GLY A 87 20.21 22.63 15.70
C GLY A 87 19.19 21.51 15.95
N THR A 88 18.17 21.75 16.79
CA THR A 88 17.13 20.76 17.09
C THR A 88 16.32 20.41 15.85
N ALA A 89 15.84 21.42 15.13
CA ALA A 89 15.06 21.22 13.90
C ALA A 89 15.92 20.54 12.81
N GLY A 90 17.20 20.91 12.70
CA GLY A 90 18.14 20.29 11.77
C GLY A 90 18.36 18.80 12.05
N VAL A 91 18.58 18.42 13.31
CA VAL A 91 18.71 17.01 13.71
C VAL A 91 17.43 16.23 13.41
N ILE A 92 16.27 16.80 13.78
CA ILE A 92 14.96 16.14 13.49
C ILE A 92 14.79 15.98 11.98
N ALA A 93 15.06 17.01 11.19
CA ALA A 93 14.90 16.96 9.74
C ALA A 93 15.81 15.93 9.09
N LEU A 94 17.11 15.91 9.44
CA LEU A 94 18.08 14.97 8.89
C LEU A 94 17.75 13.53 9.28
N ALA A 95 17.39 13.27 10.54
CA ALA A 95 17.01 11.95 11.01
C ALA A 95 15.69 11.47 10.36
N SER A 96 14.71 12.38 10.19
CA SER A 96 13.47 12.08 9.50
C SER A 96 13.70 11.77 8.01
N LEU A 97 14.56 12.53 7.33
CA LEU A 97 14.95 12.29 5.93
C LEU A 97 15.70 10.96 5.78
N TYR A 98 16.59 10.64 6.71
CA TYR A 98 17.28 9.35 6.73
C TYR A 98 16.29 8.20 6.85
N LYS A 99 15.37 8.26 7.83
CA LYS A 99 14.36 7.21 8.00
C LYS A 99 13.41 7.11 6.81
N TRP A 100 12.99 8.26 6.28
CA TRP A 100 12.21 8.32 5.05
C TRP A 100 12.92 7.67 3.87
N SER A 101 14.24 7.92 3.69
CA SER A 101 15.01 7.33 2.60
C SER A 101 15.10 5.80 2.69
N GLN A 102 15.16 5.23 3.91
CA GLN A 102 15.09 3.79 4.12
C GLN A 102 13.73 3.19 3.73
N MET A 103 12.64 3.85 4.14
CA MET A 103 11.29 3.32 3.96
C MET A 103 10.70 3.61 2.58
N ARG A 104 11.25 4.58 1.84
CA ARG A 104 10.77 4.93 0.49
C ARG A 104 11.11 3.87 -0.57
N ALA A 105 11.93 2.88 -0.24
CA ALA A 105 12.22 1.75 -1.11
C ALA A 105 11.03 0.79 -1.30
N GLY A 106 9.88 1.07 -0.63
CA GLY A 106 8.64 0.34 -0.81
C GLY A 106 8.31 -0.63 0.31
N GLY A 107 7.20 -1.35 0.14
CA GLY A 107 6.69 -2.27 1.16
C GLY A 107 7.62 -3.43 1.46
N SER A 108 8.28 -3.96 0.44
CA SER A 108 9.25 -5.05 0.58
C SER A 108 10.40 -4.70 1.51
N ALA A 109 11.00 -3.52 1.35
CA ALA A 109 12.09 -3.06 2.21
C ALA A 109 11.65 -2.90 3.69
N ILE A 110 10.39 -2.51 3.92
CA ILE A 110 9.83 -2.41 5.28
C ILE A 110 9.64 -3.81 5.88
N ALA A 111 9.14 -4.77 5.10
CA ALA A 111 8.96 -6.15 5.57
C ALA A 111 10.30 -6.81 5.90
N GLU A 112 11.32 -6.64 5.05
CA GLU A 112 12.68 -7.14 5.27
C GLU A 112 13.37 -6.50 6.48
N MET A 113 13.14 -5.20 6.72
CA MET A 113 13.69 -4.49 7.88
C MET A 113 13.27 -5.12 9.21
N VAL A 114 12.09 -5.73 9.28
CA VAL A 114 11.60 -6.45 10.48
C VAL A 114 11.83 -7.96 10.43
N GLY A 115 12.68 -8.42 9.52
CA GLY A 115 13.08 -9.83 9.43
C GLY A 115 12.12 -10.68 8.60
N GLY A 116 11.30 -10.08 7.75
CA GLY A 116 10.43 -10.80 6.83
C GLY A 116 11.22 -11.49 5.72
N ARG A 117 10.90 -12.75 5.48
CA ARG A 117 11.33 -13.52 4.31
C ARG A 117 10.23 -13.49 3.27
N ALA A 118 10.57 -13.17 2.01
CA ALA A 118 9.60 -13.30 0.92
C ALA A 118 9.14 -14.75 0.78
N VAL A 119 7.83 -14.95 0.68
CA VAL A 119 7.24 -16.28 0.48
C VAL A 119 7.49 -16.69 -0.97
N ASP A 120 8.02 -17.90 -1.16
CA ASP A 120 8.17 -18.47 -2.48
C ASP A 120 6.80 -18.74 -3.09
N LEU A 121 6.52 -18.13 -4.22
CA LEU A 121 5.25 -18.31 -4.94
C LEU A 121 5.00 -19.77 -5.37
N ARG A 122 6.08 -20.57 -5.46
CA ARG A 122 6.05 -22.01 -5.78
C ARG A 122 6.10 -22.90 -4.55
N THR A 123 5.96 -22.34 -3.35
CA THR A 123 6.06 -23.10 -2.09
C THR A 123 5.21 -24.36 -2.11
N THR A 124 5.71 -25.44 -1.54
CA THR A 124 4.98 -26.69 -1.28
C THR A 124 4.41 -26.75 0.13
N ASP A 125 4.79 -25.81 1.00
CA ASP A 125 4.21 -25.71 2.35
C ASP A 125 2.72 -25.33 2.25
N LEU A 126 1.86 -26.19 2.76
CA LEU A 126 0.40 -26.03 2.69
C LEU A 126 -0.09 -24.76 3.39
N ARG A 127 0.59 -24.30 4.45
CA ARG A 127 0.24 -23.08 5.18
C ARG A 127 0.59 -21.84 4.38
N GLU A 128 1.78 -21.80 3.78
CA GLU A 128 2.18 -20.71 2.89
C GLU A 128 1.29 -20.66 1.64
N ARG A 129 0.95 -21.82 1.07
CA ARG A 129 -0.01 -21.89 -0.06
C ARG A 129 -1.40 -21.38 0.32
N ARG A 130 -1.89 -21.69 1.53
CA ARG A 130 -3.15 -21.16 2.06
C ARG A 130 -3.12 -19.63 2.13
N LEU A 131 -2.01 -19.06 2.63
CA LEU A 131 -1.82 -17.60 2.67
C LEU A 131 -1.83 -17.00 1.27
N LEU A 132 -1.05 -17.55 0.34
CA LEU A 132 -1.01 -17.08 -1.05
C LEU A 132 -2.40 -17.14 -1.69
N ASN A 133 -3.15 -18.22 -1.51
CA ASN A 133 -4.49 -18.37 -2.06
C ASN A 133 -5.45 -17.28 -1.53
N VAL A 134 -5.43 -16.99 -0.23
CA VAL A 134 -6.24 -15.92 0.37
C VAL A 134 -5.89 -14.56 -0.21
N ILE A 135 -4.60 -14.28 -0.39
CA ILE A 135 -4.13 -13.00 -0.96
C ILE A 135 -4.48 -12.90 -2.45
N GLU A 136 -4.34 -14.00 -3.23
CA GLU A 136 -4.76 -14.06 -4.64
C GLU A 136 -6.26 -13.74 -4.78
N GLU A 137 -7.11 -14.37 -3.97
CA GLU A 137 -8.57 -14.13 -3.95
C GLU A 137 -8.88 -12.66 -3.64
N MET A 138 -8.24 -12.10 -2.62
CA MET A 138 -8.44 -10.69 -2.23
C MET A 138 -7.95 -9.73 -3.29
N SER A 139 -6.82 -10.03 -3.96
CA SER A 139 -6.26 -9.19 -5.03
C SER A 139 -7.20 -9.11 -6.22
N ILE A 140 -7.71 -10.24 -6.68
CA ILE A 140 -8.67 -10.30 -7.81
C ILE A 140 -9.97 -9.60 -7.43
N ALA A 141 -10.50 -9.89 -6.23
CA ALA A 141 -11.75 -9.32 -5.77
C ALA A 141 -11.70 -7.80 -5.65
N SER A 142 -10.56 -7.24 -5.19
CA SER A 142 -10.38 -5.80 -4.98
C SER A 142 -9.87 -5.05 -6.20
N GLY A 143 -9.33 -5.75 -7.19
CA GLY A 143 -8.63 -5.14 -8.32
C GLY A 143 -7.26 -4.55 -7.96
N ILE A 144 -6.76 -4.83 -6.74
CA ILE A 144 -5.41 -4.44 -6.33
C ILE A 144 -4.40 -5.41 -6.96
N PRO A 145 -3.29 -4.91 -7.54
CA PRO A 145 -2.19 -5.78 -7.94
C PRO A 145 -1.74 -6.65 -6.78
N MET A 146 -1.49 -7.93 -7.03
CA MET A 146 -1.08 -8.84 -5.96
C MET A 146 0.15 -8.29 -5.22
N PRO A 147 0.06 -8.06 -3.89
CA PRO A 147 1.18 -7.58 -3.10
C PRO A 147 2.25 -8.65 -2.97
N THR A 148 3.50 -8.25 -2.73
CA THR A 148 4.54 -9.19 -2.35
C THR A 148 4.26 -9.72 -0.94
N VAL A 149 4.33 -11.03 -0.77
CA VAL A 149 3.96 -11.70 0.49
C VAL A 149 5.23 -12.04 1.28
N TYR A 150 5.23 -11.67 2.56
CA TYR A 150 6.33 -11.92 3.49
C TYR A 150 5.88 -12.74 4.68
N LEU A 151 6.77 -13.59 5.18
CA LEU A 151 6.59 -14.37 6.41
C LEU A 151 7.67 -14.00 7.41
N LEU A 152 7.24 -13.66 8.63
CA LEU A 152 8.11 -13.39 9.77
C LEU A 152 8.26 -14.70 10.55
N ASP A 153 9.22 -15.54 10.11
CA ASP A 153 9.41 -16.90 10.62
C ASP A 153 9.72 -16.95 12.12
N GLU A 154 10.48 -15.96 12.63
CA GLU A 154 10.92 -15.89 14.03
C GLU A 154 9.85 -15.31 14.99
N GLU A 155 8.67 -14.93 14.46
CA GLU A 155 7.64 -14.24 15.23
C GLU A 155 6.47 -15.17 15.58
N PRO A 156 6.42 -15.68 16.82
CA PRO A 156 5.36 -16.61 17.26
C PRO A 156 4.05 -15.92 17.65
N GLY A 157 4.04 -14.61 17.84
CA GLY A 157 2.82 -13.83 18.12
C GLY A 157 1.88 -13.81 16.92
N LEU A 158 0.59 -13.50 17.15
CA LEU A 158 -0.41 -13.40 16.08
C LEU A 158 -0.47 -11.97 15.56
N ASN A 159 0.18 -11.71 14.44
CA ASN A 159 0.20 -10.38 13.84
C ASN A 159 0.34 -10.41 12.32
N ALA A 160 0.00 -9.29 11.68
CA ALA A 160 0.18 -9.05 10.26
C ALA A 160 0.37 -7.54 10.03
N PHE A 161 0.79 -7.14 8.84
CA PHE A 161 0.77 -5.75 8.41
C PHE A 161 0.84 -5.61 6.90
N ALA A 162 0.30 -4.49 6.40
CA ALA A 162 0.54 -4.02 5.04
C ALA A 162 1.45 -2.79 5.04
N ALA A 163 2.43 -2.77 4.14
CA ALA A 163 3.36 -1.66 3.97
C ALA A 163 3.54 -1.31 2.49
N GLY A 164 3.90 -0.05 2.22
CA GLY A 164 4.12 0.47 0.87
C GLY A 164 3.82 1.96 0.77
N LEU A 165 4.01 2.53 -0.40
CA LEU A 165 3.70 3.92 -0.70
C LEU A 165 2.46 4.06 -1.61
N ASN A 166 2.14 3.01 -2.37
CA ASN A 166 0.97 2.91 -3.23
C ASN A 166 0.53 1.44 -3.34
N THR A 167 -0.51 1.17 -4.11
CA THR A 167 -1.03 -0.19 -4.31
C THR A 167 -0.06 -1.09 -5.06
N SER A 168 0.80 -0.52 -5.91
CA SER A 168 1.70 -1.27 -6.78
C SER A 168 2.99 -1.73 -6.08
N ASP A 169 3.43 -1.04 -5.02
CA ASP A 169 4.58 -1.42 -4.21
C ASP A 169 4.18 -2.04 -2.85
N ALA A 170 2.91 -2.38 -2.70
CA ALA A 170 2.39 -2.97 -1.49
C ALA A 170 3.05 -4.33 -1.18
N ALA A 171 3.39 -4.54 0.08
CA ALA A 171 3.78 -5.81 0.65
C ALA A 171 2.87 -6.15 1.83
N VAL A 172 2.48 -7.40 1.95
CA VAL A 172 1.74 -7.93 3.10
C VAL A 172 2.63 -8.92 3.83
N ALA A 173 2.83 -8.69 5.12
CA ALA A 173 3.62 -9.56 5.97
C ALA A 173 2.75 -10.18 7.07
N VAL A 174 2.93 -11.47 7.31
CA VAL A 174 2.27 -12.20 8.40
C VAL A 174 3.31 -12.88 9.28
N THR A 175 3.02 -13.03 10.57
CA THR A 175 3.87 -13.77 11.50
C THR A 175 3.67 -15.27 11.35
N ARG A 176 4.67 -16.05 11.73
CA ARG A 176 4.57 -17.51 11.83
C ARG A 176 3.40 -17.93 12.72
N GLY A 177 3.22 -17.24 13.86
CA GLY A 177 2.09 -17.52 14.76
C GLY A 177 0.72 -17.34 14.09
N THR A 178 0.53 -16.27 13.28
CA THR A 178 -0.69 -16.05 12.50
C THR A 178 -0.92 -17.20 11.53
N LEU A 179 0.12 -17.59 10.80
CA LEU A 179 0.04 -18.64 9.79
C LEU A 179 -0.28 -20.02 10.41
N ASP A 180 0.26 -20.32 11.58
CA ASP A 180 0.11 -21.61 12.24
C ASP A 180 -1.21 -21.75 13.03
N LYS A 181 -1.74 -20.66 13.59
CA LYS A 181 -2.80 -20.69 14.60
C LYS A 181 -4.16 -20.19 14.13
N LEU A 182 -4.21 -19.41 13.05
CA LEU A 182 -5.47 -18.95 12.49
C LEU A 182 -6.02 -19.94 11.49
N THR A 183 -7.34 -20.13 11.52
CA THR A 183 -8.07 -20.83 10.46
C THR A 183 -8.03 -20.02 9.16
N ARG A 184 -8.42 -20.64 8.04
CA ARG A 184 -8.49 -19.94 6.76
C ARG A 184 -9.40 -18.70 6.82
N ASP A 185 -10.56 -18.83 7.44
CA ASP A 185 -11.53 -17.73 7.56
C ASP A 185 -11.00 -16.59 8.44
N GLU A 186 -10.35 -16.91 9.56
CA GLU A 186 -9.70 -15.92 10.43
C GLU A 186 -8.53 -15.24 9.72
N LEU A 187 -7.71 -16.01 9.00
CA LEU A 187 -6.63 -15.46 8.16
C LEU A 187 -7.18 -14.53 7.07
N GLN A 188 -8.27 -14.92 6.41
CA GLN A 188 -8.96 -14.11 5.43
C GLN A 188 -9.47 -12.79 6.04
N GLY A 189 -10.00 -12.83 7.27
CA GLY A 189 -10.40 -11.63 7.99
C GLY A 189 -9.23 -10.69 8.22
N VAL A 190 -8.08 -11.20 8.69
CA VAL A 190 -6.85 -10.43 8.88
C VAL A 190 -6.34 -9.84 7.58
N ILE A 191 -6.27 -10.63 6.50
CA ILE A 191 -5.84 -10.16 5.18
C ILE A 191 -6.82 -9.12 4.62
N GLY A 192 -8.13 -9.28 4.82
CA GLY A 192 -9.15 -8.29 4.45
C GLY A 192 -8.95 -6.96 5.18
N HIS A 193 -8.57 -7.00 6.45
CA HIS A 193 -8.20 -5.81 7.23
C HIS A 193 -6.96 -5.11 6.63
N GLU A 194 -5.91 -5.86 6.30
CA GLU A 194 -4.70 -5.31 5.66
C GLU A 194 -5.00 -4.73 4.27
N PHE A 195 -5.83 -5.37 3.46
CA PHE A 195 -6.28 -4.84 2.18
C PHE A 195 -7.09 -3.55 2.31
N SER A 196 -7.83 -3.38 3.40
CA SER A 196 -8.48 -2.10 3.71
C SER A 196 -7.47 -0.97 3.88
N HIS A 197 -6.34 -1.21 4.56
CA HIS A 197 -5.27 -0.22 4.70
C HIS A 197 -4.61 0.12 3.35
N ILE A 198 -4.45 -0.87 2.47
CA ILE A 198 -3.94 -0.64 1.11
C ILE A 198 -4.91 0.27 0.33
N LEU A 199 -6.20 -0.08 0.29
CA LEU A 199 -7.24 0.68 -0.41
C LEU A 199 -7.40 2.11 0.12
N ASN A 200 -7.34 2.30 1.43
CA ASN A 200 -7.50 3.61 2.07
C ASN A 200 -6.22 4.49 1.98
N GLY A 201 -5.10 3.96 1.45
CA GLY A 201 -3.83 4.69 1.35
C GLY A 201 -3.15 4.94 2.70
N ASP A 202 -3.49 4.14 3.71
CA ASP A 202 -2.98 4.24 5.07
C ASP A 202 -1.49 3.97 5.16
N MET A 203 -0.97 3.09 4.30
CA MET A 203 0.45 2.73 4.26
C MET A 203 1.36 3.95 4.08
N ARG A 204 1.09 4.82 3.09
CA ARG A 204 1.86 6.04 2.84
C ARG A 204 1.89 6.99 4.03
N LEU A 205 0.74 7.12 4.70
CA LEU A 205 0.65 7.97 5.88
C LEU A 205 1.47 7.39 7.03
N ASN A 206 1.40 6.09 7.24
CA ASN A 206 2.16 5.39 8.27
C ASN A 206 3.68 5.56 8.08
N VAL A 207 4.18 5.45 6.84
CA VAL A 207 5.60 5.72 6.51
C VAL A 207 6.01 7.13 6.91
N ARG A 208 5.19 8.15 6.59
CA ARG A 208 5.47 9.56 6.92
C ARG A 208 5.51 9.79 8.44
N ILE A 209 4.53 9.25 9.15
CA ILE A 209 4.44 9.37 10.61
C ILE A 209 5.65 8.74 11.25
N THR A 210 6.03 7.52 10.84
CA THR A 210 7.22 6.82 11.34
C THR A 210 8.49 7.65 11.18
N ALA A 211 8.70 8.22 10.00
CA ALA A 211 9.89 9.02 9.73
C ALA A 211 9.98 10.25 10.65
N ILE A 212 8.87 10.97 10.85
CA ILE A 212 8.84 12.18 11.70
C ILE A 212 9.03 11.80 13.17
N VAL A 213 8.32 10.79 13.68
CA VAL A 213 8.43 10.33 15.08
C VAL A 213 9.85 9.83 15.37
N PHE A 214 10.47 9.12 14.42
CA PHE A 214 11.87 8.70 14.51
C PHE A 214 12.82 9.90 14.61
N GLY A 215 12.61 10.95 13.80
CA GLY A 215 13.41 12.17 13.87
C GLY A 215 13.41 12.81 15.25
N ILE A 216 12.26 12.86 15.90
CA ILE A 216 12.14 13.37 17.28
C ILE A 216 12.85 12.44 18.28
N LEU A 217 12.70 11.12 18.11
CA LEU A 217 13.34 10.12 18.99
C LEU A 217 14.85 10.20 18.97
N VAL A 218 15.47 10.52 17.82
CA VAL A 218 16.93 10.58 17.65
C VAL A 218 17.57 11.56 18.64
N ILE A 219 16.90 12.65 19.00
CA ILE A 219 17.41 13.58 20.05
C ILE A 219 17.61 12.85 21.38
N GLY A 220 16.64 12.05 21.78
CA GLY A 220 16.74 11.22 23.00
C GLY A 220 17.82 10.15 22.91
N LEU A 221 17.99 9.55 21.73
CA LEU A 221 19.04 8.55 21.47
C LEU A 221 20.44 9.18 21.52
N ILE A 222 20.62 10.40 21.03
CA ILE A 222 21.86 11.17 21.15
C ILE A 222 22.16 11.40 22.64
N GLY A 223 21.17 11.88 23.41
CA GLY A 223 21.32 12.07 24.86
C GLY A 223 21.74 10.79 25.58
N ARG A 224 21.07 9.67 25.27
CA ARG A 224 21.43 8.34 25.82
C ARG A 224 22.83 7.89 25.40
N GLY A 225 23.24 8.18 24.16
CA GLY A 225 24.59 7.90 23.66
C GLY A 225 25.66 8.65 24.44
N LEU A 226 25.44 9.94 24.70
CA LEU A 226 26.33 10.78 25.52
C LEU A 226 26.47 10.22 26.95
N LEU A 227 25.38 9.89 27.61
CA LEU A 227 25.38 9.28 28.94
C LEU A 227 26.18 7.97 28.98
N ARG A 228 26.00 7.11 27.99
CA ARG A 228 26.74 5.85 27.87
C ARG A 228 28.25 6.06 27.63
N SER A 229 28.62 7.08 26.85
CA SER A 229 30.03 7.37 26.55
C SER A 229 30.78 7.85 27.81
N VAL A 230 30.12 8.65 28.64
CA VAL A 230 30.67 9.11 29.94
C VAL A 230 30.75 7.92 30.91
N GLY A 231 29.71 7.10 31.03
CA GLY A 231 29.70 5.96 31.95
C GLY A 231 30.71 4.85 31.61
N ARG A 232 31.17 4.77 30.34
CA ARG A 232 32.19 3.81 29.90
C ARG A 232 33.63 4.35 30.00
N GLY A 233 33.84 5.49 30.68
CA GLY A 233 35.16 6.06 30.90
C GLY A 233 35.86 6.54 29.63
N ARG A 234 35.15 6.72 28.51
CA ARG A 234 35.71 7.27 27.26
C ARG A 234 36.06 8.77 27.37
N VAL A 235 35.42 9.47 28.31
CA VAL A 235 35.71 10.87 28.62
C VAL A 235 36.42 10.89 29.99
N ARG A 236 37.73 10.98 29.99
CA ARG A 236 38.55 11.18 31.21
C ARG A 236 38.66 12.66 31.53
N GLY A 237 37.92 13.13 32.50
CA GLY A 237 38.12 14.44 33.11
C GLY A 237 39.12 14.34 34.29
N GLY A 238 40.02 15.28 34.40
CA GLY A 238 40.88 15.42 35.60
C GLY A 238 40.05 15.78 36.83
N LYS A 239 40.57 15.53 38.03
CA LYS A 239 39.89 15.72 39.35
C LYS A 239 39.30 17.14 39.61
N LYS A 240 39.51 18.12 38.71
CA LYS A 240 38.98 19.50 38.77
C LYS A 240 38.19 19.91 37.53
N ASP A 241 37.86 18.96 36.64
CA ASP A 241 37.25 19.31 35.35
C ASP A 241 35.73 19.07 35.41
N ASN A 242 34.95 20.14 35.46
CA ASN A 242 33.50 20.15 35.44
C ASN A 242 32.90 19.69 34.07
N SER A 243 33.76 19.37 33.09
CA SER A 243 33.34 18.99 31.74
C SER A 243 32.53 17.70 31.71
N VAL A 244 32.88 16.72 32.56
CA VAL A 244 32.12 15.44 32.68
C VAL A 244 30.71 15.68 33.25
N ALA A 245 30.61 16.51 34.31
CA ALA A 245 29.32 16.85 34.90
C ALA A 245 28.43 17.64 33.90
N PHE A 246 29.05 18.53 33.12
CA PHE A 246 28.36 19.27 32.05
C PHE A 246 27.85 18.36 30.94
N LEU A 247 28.67 17.43 30.44
CA LEU A 247 28.26 16.43 29.43
C LEU A 247 27.14 15.50 29.95
N LEU A 248 27.19 15.08 31.21
CA LEU A 248 26.13 14.33 31.85
C LEU A 248 24.84 15.15 31.90
N GLY A 249 24.91 16.43 32.28
CA GLY A 249 23.77 17.33 32.31
C GLY A 249 23.12 17.50 30.94
N ILE A 250 23.93 17.71 29.89
CA ILE A 250 23.44 17.78 28.49
C ILE A 250 22.84 16.43 28.07
N GLY A 251 23.51 15.32 28.37
CA GLY A 251 23.01 14.00 28.02
C GLY A 251 21.64 13.70 28.62
N VAL A 252 21.45 14.02 29.90
CA VAL A 252 20.16 13.89 30.61
C VAL A 252 19.10 14.83 29.99
N ALA A 253 19.45 16.08 29.74
CA ALA A 253 18.54 17.07 29.15
C ALA A 253 18.06 16.62 27.76
N LEU A 254 18.97 16.24 26.87
CA LEU A 254 18.63 15.74 25.53
C LEU A 254 17.78 14.46 25.59
N MET A 255 18.08 13.56 26.54
CA MET A 255 17.30 12.36 26.74
C MET A 255 15.87 12.71 27.17
N ILE A 256 15.68 13.56 28.16
CA ILE A 256 14.34 13.99 28.60
C ILE A 256 13.59 14.68 27.47
N ILE A 257 14.21 15.65 26.80
CA ILE A 257 13.60 16.40 25.69
C ILE A 257 13.16 15.49 24.56
N GLY A 258 14.05 14.60 24.14
CA GLY A 258 13.76 13.67 23.04
C GLY A 258 12.66 12.67 23.39
N TYR A 259 12.65 12.11 24.59
CA TYR A 259 11.60 11.19 25.02
C TYR A 259 10.26 11.87 25.28
N VAL A 260 10.25 13.11 25.78
CA VAL A 260 9.00 13.89 25.90
C VAL A 260 8.42 14.20 24.51
N GLY A 261 9.25 14.65 23.56
CA GLY A 261 8.81 14.87 22.20
C GLY A 261 8.30 13.58 21.53
N TYR A 262 9.01 12.47 21.72
CA TYR A 262 8.60 11.14 21.25
C TYR A 262 7.26 10.70 21.86
N PHE A 263 7.07 10.96 23.17
CA PHE A 263 5.79 10.70 23.85
C PHE A 263 4.61 11.38 23.16
N PHE A 264 4.72 12.69 22.90
CA PHE A 264 3.66 13.43 22.21
C PHE A 264 3.49 12.96 20.75
N GLY A 265 4.60 12.68 20.07
CA GLY A 265 4.55 12.10 18.72
C GLY A 265 3.78 10.78 18.68
N ARG A 266 4.03 9.88 19.62
CA ARG A 266 3.32 8.59 19.76
C ARG A 266 1.84 8.77 20.14
N MET A 267 1.53 9.74 20.96
CA MET A 267 0.15 10.05 21.33
C MET A 267 -0.66 10.55 20.12
N ILE A 268 -0.08 11.44 19.31
CA ILE A 268 -0.68 11.91 18.05
C ILE A 268 -0.88 10.74 17.09
N GLN A 269 0.14 9.91 16.94
CA GLN A 269 0.10 8.69 16.13
C GLN A 269 -1.04 7.76 16.56
N ALA A 270 -1.15 7.47 17.86
CA ALA A 270 -2.19 6.61 18.41
C ALA A 270 -3.60 7.18 18.18
N ALA A 271 -3.80 8.49 18.36
CA ALA A 271 -5.09 9.12 18.15
C ALA A 271 -5.59 9.01 16.70
N VAL A 272 -4.66 9.07 15.73
CA VAL A 272 -5.00 8.94 14.30
C VAL A 272 -5.21 7.49 13.90
N SER A 273 -4.40 6.57 14.43
CA SER A 273 -4.47 5.15 14.10
C SER A 273 -5.78 4.51 14.53
N ARG A 274 -6.22 4.75 15.77
CA ARG A 274 -7.41 4.08 16.35
C ARG A 274 -8.69 4.20 15.53
N GLN A 275 -8.97 5.37 14.93
CA GLN A 275 -10.18 5.54 14.10
C GLN A 275 -10.13 4.70 12.82
N ARG A 276 -8.92 4.42 12.32
CA ARG A 276 -8.71 3.68 11.09
C ARG A 276 -8.85 2.18 11.31
N GLU A 277 -8.49 1.71 12.49
CA GLU A 277 -8.66 0.31 12.88
C GLU A 277 -10.12 -0.13 12.84
N PHE A 278 -11.03 0.66 13.45
CA PHE A 278 -12.46 0.36 13.38
C PHE A 278 -12.99 0.36 11.95
N LEU A 279 -12.47 1.25 11.11
CA LEU A 279 -12.82 1.29 9.70
C LEU A 279 -12.30 0.06 8.96
N ALA A 280 -11.06 -0.36 9.23
CA ALA A 280 -10.47 -1.54 8.63
C ALA A 280 -11.19 -2.83 9.06
N ASP A 281 -11.55 -2.94 10.34
CA ASP A 281 -12.36 -4.05 10.86
C ASP A 281 -13.73 -4.12 10.17
N ALA A 282 -14.44 -2.99 10.06
CA ALA A 282 -15.72 -2.92 9.37
C ALA A 282 -15.60 -3.26 7.88
N SER A 283 -14.53 -2.80 7.23
CA SER A 283 -14.25 -3.14 5.82
C SER A 283 -13.96 -4.62 5.64
N ALA A 284 -13.18 -5.23 6.53
CA ALA A 284 -12.91 -6.66 6.48
C ALA A 284 -14.20 -7.49 6.62
N VAL A 285 -15.12 -7.07 7.52
CA VAL A 285 -16.46 -7.70 7.61
C VAL A 285 -17.25 -7.49 6.32
N GLN A 286 -17.19 -6.29 5.73
CA GLN A 286 -17.88 -6.02 4.46
C GLN A 286 -17.32 -6.88 3.33
N PHE A 287 -16.01 -7.10 3.28
CA PHE A 287 -15.34 -7.90 2.25
C PHE A 287 -15.67 -9.38 2.37
N THR A 288 -15.61 -9.92 3.58
CA THR A 288 -15.78 -11.35 3.84
C THR A 288 -17.23 -11.75 4.12
N ARG A 289 -18.09 -10.80 4.47
CA ARG A 289 -19.45 -11.02 5.04
C ARG A 289 -19.45 -11.99 6.23
N ASN A 290 -18.31 -12.15 6.85
CA ASN A 290 -18.13 -13.05 7.98
C ASN A 290 -17.56 -12.28 9.17
N PRO A 291 -18.41 -11.71 10.06
CA PRO A 291 -17.96 -11.03 11.27
C PRO A 291 -17.08 -11.90 12.16
N SER A 292 -17.35 -13.24 12.19
CA SER A 292 -16.58 -14.17 13.01
C SER A 292 -15.14 -14.38 12.52
N SER A 293 -14.81 -14.03 11.29
CA SER A 293 -13.44 -14.07 10.77
C SER A 293 -12.51 -13.10 11.53
N ILE A 294 -12.92 -11.84 11.63
CA ILE A 294 -12.19 -10.80 12.37
C ILE A 294 -12.34 -11.01 13.88
N SER A 295 -13.57 -11.20 14.39
CA SER A 295 -13.75 -11.39 15.83
C SER A 295 -13.04 -12.63 16.34
N GLY A 296 -13.00 -13.71 15.57
CA GLY A 296 -12.28 -14.94 15.90
C GLY A 296 -10.77 -14.71 16.02
N SER A 297 -10.14 -14.03 15.05
CA SER A 297 -8.73 -13.69 15.11
C SER A 297 -8.39 -12.80 16.31
N LEU A 298 -9.21 -11.76 16.61
CA LEU A 298 -9.05 -10.87 17.76
C LEU A 298 -9.23 -11.63 19.09
N LYS A 299 -10.21 -12.52 19.18
CA LYS A 299 -10.43 -13.40 20.38
C LYS A 299 -9.25 -14.34 20.61
N LYS A 300 -8.66 -14.89 19.54
CA LYS A 300 -7.44 -15.71 19.64
C LYS A 300 -6.24 -14.88 20.09
N ILE A 301 -6.07 -13.65 19.59
CA ILE A 301 -5.02 -12.74 20.06
C ILE A 301 -5.18 -12.48 21.57
N GLY A 302 -6.39 -12.23 22.05
CA GLY A 302 -6.68 -12.01 23.46
C GLY A 302 -6.44 -13.24 24.34
N GLY A 303 -6.72 -14.44 23.82
CA GLY A 303 -6.56 -15.71 24.54
C GLY A 303 -5.15 -16.32 24.45
N TYR A 304 -4.27 -15.80 23.59
CA TYR A 304 -2.91 -16.30 23.42
C TYR A 304 -1.93 -15.65 24.41
N ALA A 305 -1.11 -16.45 25.08
CA ALA A 305 -0.16 -15.94 26.09
C ALA A 305 0.83 -14.90 25.53
N LEU A 306 1.29 -15.07 24.29
CA LEU A 306 2.14 -14.12 23.58
C LEU A 306 1.33 -13.00 22.93
N GLY A 307 0.01 -13.20 22.74
CA GLY A 307 -0.86 -12.26 22.05
C GLY A 307 -0.33 -11.92 20.65
N SER A 308 -0.26 -10.63 20.38
CA SER A 308 0.32 -10.06 19.15
C SER A 308 1.76 -9.54 19.35
N SER A 309 2.46 -9.95 20.41
CA SER A 309 3.80 -9.45 20.74
C SER A 309 4.83 -9.86 19.71
N MET A 310 5.73 -8.91 19.39
CA MET A 310 6.84 -9.08 18.45
C MET A 310 8.17 -9.15 19.20
N ILE A 311 9.08 -9.98 18.72
CA ILE A 311 10.41 -10.17 19.31
C ILE A 311 11.42 -9.25 18.62
N ASN A 312 11.27 -8.98 17.33
CA ASN A 312 12.18 -8.18 16.56
C ASN A 312 12.27 -6.73 17.09
N SER A 313 13.49 -6.25 17.34
CA SER A 313 13.73 -4.91 17.91
C SER A 313 13.27 -3.77 17.00
N HIS A 314 13.30 -3.95 15.67
CA HIS A 314 12.84 -2.95 14.69
C HIS A 314 11.31 -2.89 14.60
N ALA A 315 10.59 -3.93 15.05
CA ALA A 315 9.13 -3.90 15.09
C ALA A 315 8.59 -2.73 15.95
N GLY A 316 9.37 -2.27 16.95
CA GLY A 316 9.03 -1.07 17.72
C GLY A 316 8.93 0.21 16.93
N GLU A 317 9.66 0.33 15.83
CA GLU A 317 9.67 1.50 14.95
C GLU A 317 8.40 1.58 14.08
N ILE A 318 7.88 0.43 13.68
CA ILE A 318 6.69 0.29 12.81
C ILE A 318 5.47 -0.26 13.55
N GLY A 319 5.45 -0.20 14.88
CA GLY A 319 4.42 -0.82 15.74
C GLY A 319 2.97 -0.47 15.39
N HIS A 320 2.73 0.61 14.68
CA HIS A 320 1.41 1.07 14.22
C HIS A 320 1.02 0.57 12.82
N PHE A 321 1.89 -0.17 12.14
CA PHE A 321 1.54 -0.89 10.91
C PHE A 321 0.85 -2.21 11.22
N PHE A 322 1.10 -2.80 12.38
CA PHE A 322 0.63 -4.13 12.72
C PHE A 322 -0.88 -4.20 12.89
N TYR A 323 -1.45 -5.37 12.65
CA TYR A 323 -2.87 -5.69 12.85
C TYR A 323 -3.32 -5.52 14.31
N ALA A 324 -2.43 -5.87 15.23
CA ALA A 324 -2.67 -5.73 16.67
C ALA A 324 -1.41 -5.22 17.38
N GLN A 325 -1.58 -4.75 18.62
CA GLN A 325 -0.52 -4.09 19.36
C GLN A 325 0.70 -5.00 19.56
N ALA A 326 1.81 -4.66 18.90
CA ALA A 326 3.04 -5.46 18.90
C ALA A 326 3.77 -5.49 20.26
N PHE A 327 3.52 -4.55 21.17
CA PHE A 327 4.22 -4.42 22.45
C PHE A 327 3.25 -4.08 23.57
N LYS A 328 3.45 -4.72 24.76
CA LYS A 328 2.71 -4.37 25.98
C LYS A 328 3.11 -2.95 26.42
N SER A 329 2.13 -2.06 26.54
CA SER A 329 2.33 -0.72 27.05
C SER A 329 2.14 -0.68 28.56
N ASN A 330 3.17 -0.27 29.32
CA ASN A 330 3.07 -0.09 30.78
C ASN A 330 2.32 1.20 31.19
N PHE A 331 1.91 2.04 30.24
CA PHE A 331 1.27 3.35 30.47
C PHE A 331 -0.21 3.39 30.09
N GLY A 332 -0.95 2.31 30.33
CA GLY A 332 -2.41 2.30 30.26
C GLY A 332 -3.03 2.98 29.04
N GLY A 333 -2.99 2.35 27.86
CA GLY A 333 -3.83 2.71 26.71
C GLY A 333 -3.53 4.03 25.98
N LEU A 334 -2.85 5.03 26.58
CA LEU A 334 -2.57 6.32 25.95
C LEU A 334 -1.64 6.21 24.73
N TRP A 335 -0.75 5.22 24.72
CA TRP A 335 0.22 4.98 23.66
C TRP A 335 -0.18 3.81 22.74
N ALA A 336 -1.30 3.17 23.02
CA ALA A 336 -1.79 2.11 22.17
C ALA A 336 -2.18 2.67 20.80
N THR A 337 -1.51 2.23 19.78
CA THR A 337 -1.80 2.60 18.38
C THR A 337 -3.08 1.94 17.89
N HIS A 338 -3.50 0.87 18.54
CA HIS A 338 -4.74 0.15 18.27
C HIS A 338 -5.74 0.34 19.41
N PRO A 339 -7.05 0.34 19.13
CA PRO A 339 -8.08 0.26 20.17
C PRO A 339 -7.93 -1.02 20.99
N PRO A 340 -8.43 -1.05 22.24
CA PRO A 340 -8.54 -2.26 23.01
C PRO A 340 -9.25 -3.37 22.23
N LEU A 341 -8.77 -4.62 22.38
CA LEU A 341 -9.35 -5.78 21.67
C LEU A 341 -10.85 -5.92 21.95
N ASP A 342 -11.26 -5.69 23.19
CA ASP A 342 -12.67 -5.76 23.62
C ASP A 342 -13.55 -4.77 22.86
N GLU A 343 -13.04 -3.55 22.61
CA GLU A 343 -13.77 -2.54 21.84
C GLU A 343 -13.87 -2.93 20.35
N ARG A 344 -12.78 -3.47 19.77
CA ARG A 344 -12.77 -3.95 18.39
C ARG A 344 -13.72 -5.13 18.22
N ILE A 345 -13.67 -6.13 19.12
CA ILE A 345 -14.54 -7.30 19.08
C ILE A 345 -16.01 -6.88 19.19
N LYS A 346 -16.35 -6.02 20.16
CA LYS A 346 -17.74 -5.52 20.36
C LYS A 346 -18.25 -4.69 19.16
N ALA A 347 -17.36 -3.97 18.48
CA ALA A 347 -17.74 -3.22 17.28
C ALA A 347 -18.15 -4.13 16.11
N VAL A 348 -17.52 -5.30 16.00
CA VAL A 348 -17.78 -6.31 14.95
C VAL A 348 -18.85 -7.32 15.39
N GLU A 349 -18.88 -7.69 16.66
CA GLU A 349 -19.79 -8.67 17.26
C GLU A 349 -20.40 -8.10 18.55
N PRO A 350 -21.47 -7.29 18.43
CA PRO A 350 -22.08 -6.61 19.59
C PRO A 350 -22.59 -7.53 20.71
N THR A 351 -22.89 -8.78 20.34
CA THR A 351 -23.42 -9.83 21.26
C THR A 351 -22.32 -10.63 21.97
N TRP A 352 -21.05 -10.25 21.82
CA TRP A 352 -19.93 -10.97 22.41
C TRP A 352 -20.01 -11.00 23.95
N ASP A 353 -19.85 -12.19 24.51
CA ASP A 353 -19.99 -12.50 25.93
C ASP A 353 -18.75 -12.19 26.81
N GLY A 354 -17.68 -11.68 26.20
CA GLY A 354 -16.41 -11.39 26.88
C GLY A 354 -15.41 -12.54 26.89
N GLN A 355 -15.75 -13.72 26.32
CA GLN A 355 -14.84 -14.87 26.32
C GLN A 355 -13.82 -14.79 25.18
N MET A 356 -12.54 -14.99 25.49
CA MET A 356 -11.47 -15.15 24.53
C MET A 356 -11.32 -16.61 24.11
N PHE A 357 -10.79 -16.87 22.94
CA PHE A 357 -10.61 -18.22 22.43
C PHE A 357 -9.29 -18.83 22.89
N ALA A 358 -9.34 -20.11 23.28
CA ALA A 358 -8.13 -20.91 23.42
C ALA A 358 -7.47 -21.10 22.06
N VAL A 359 -6.17 -20.91 22.00
CA VAL A 359 -5.41 -20.98 20.75
C VAL A 359 -4.79 -22.36 20.60
N PRO A 360 -5.05 -23.08 19.50
CA PRO A 360 -4.41 -24.36 19.24
C PRO A 360 -2.90 -24.20 19.04
N GLU A 361 -2.13 -25.24 19.27
CA GLU A 361 -0.69 -25.22 18.95
C GLU A 361 -0.46 -24.98 17.47
N ALA A 362 -1.20 -25.66 16.60
CA ALA A 362 -1.30 -25.41 15.18
C ALA A 362 -2.66 -25.84 14.65
N VAL A 363 -3.15 -25.14 13.63
CA VAL A 363 -4.35 -25.53 12.89
C VAL A 363 -4.00 -26.66 11.93
N ASP A 364 -4.85 -27.67 11.87
CA ASP A 364 -4.74 -28.78 10.92
C ASP A 364 -5.21 -28.32 9.53
N VAL A 365 -4.25 -27.85 8.72
CA VAL A 365 -4.51 -27.32 7.39
C VAL A 365 -5.05 -28.39 6.42
N GLU A 366 -4.68 -29.66 6.63
CA GLU A 366 -5.17 -30.75 5.78
C GLU A 366 -6.68 -30.98 5.96
N ARG A 367 -7.17 -30.85 7.19
CA ARG A 367 -8.63 -30.96 7.45
C ARG A 367 -9.43 -29.76 6.98
N GLU A 368 -8.86 -28.56 7.03
CA GLU A 368 -9.51 -27.36 6.49
C GLU A 368 -9.63 -27.42 4.97
N THR A 369 -8.68 -28.06 4.29
CA THR A 369 -8.44 -27.91 2.85
C THR A 369 -9.49 -28.56 1.98
N PHE A 370 -10.19 -29.57 2.44
CA PHE A 370 -11.09 -30.36 1.57
C PHE A 370 -12.49 -29.78 1.41
N ALA A 371 -12.98 -28.98 2.35
CA ALA A 371 -14.35 -28.46 2.31
C ALA A 371 -14.46 -26.97 1.97
N THR A 372 -13.46 -26.14 2.32
CA THR A 372 -13.55 -24.67 2.25
C THR A 372 -12.51 -24.00 1.37
N ALA A 373 -11.44 -24.70 0.98
CA ALA A 373 -10.33 -24.11 0.20
C ALA A 373 -10.56 -24.10 -1.32
N GLY A 374 -11.78 -24.35 -1.81
CA GLY A 374 -12.04 -24.42 -3.26
C GLY A 374 -11.36 -25.62 -3.97
N PHE A 375 -10.70 -26.48 -3.21
CA PHE A 375 -10.17 -27.77 -3.68
C PHE A 375 -11.20 -28.87 -3.39
N SER A 376 -12.37 -28.79 -4.00
CA SER A 376 -13.22 -29.98 -4.11
C SER A 376 -12.42 -31.03 -4.91
N GLY A 377 -12.20 -32.19 -4.28
CA GLY A 377 -11.37 -33.28 -4.85
C GLY A 377 -11.84 -33.87 -6.19
N GLY A 378 -12.88 -33.30 -6.80
CA GLY A 378 -13.32 -33.58 -8.17
C GLY A 378 -12.40 -32.97 -9.25
N GLN A 379 -11.57 -31.96 -8.91
CA GLN A 379 -10.77 -31.25 -9.91
C GLN A 379 -9.52 -32.01 -10.39
N ARG A 380 -8.97 -32.94 -9.62
CA ARG A 380 -7.85 -33.78 -10.13
C ARG A 380 -8.30 -34.67 -11.30
N TYR A 381 -9.52 -35.18 -11.23
CA TYR A 381 -10.11 -35.95 -12.33
C TYR A 381 -10.52 -35.05 -13.49
N ALA A 382 -11.14 -33.90 -13.19
CA ALA A 382 -11.54 -32.92 -14.21
C ALA A 382 -10.31 -32.29 -14.93
N ALA A 383 -9.20 -32.05 -14.23
CA ALA A 383 -7.98 -31.51 -14.85
C ALA A 383 -7.32 -32.52 -15.81
N GLN A 384 -7.31 -33.81 -15.45
CA GLN A 384 -6.82 -34.85 -16.35
C GLN A 384 -7.72 -35.06 -17.57
N GLU A 385 -9.04 -35.06 -17.37
CA GLU A 385 -10.04 -35.14 -18.44
C GLU A 385 -10.03 -33.90 -19.35
N THR A 386 -9.83 -32.71 -18.75
CA THR A 386 -9.69 -31.44 -19.48
C THR A 386 -8.37 -31.40 -20.27
N LEU A 387 -7.26 -31.87 -19.70
CA LEU A 387 -5.98 -31.98 -20.39
C LEU A 387 -6.06 -32.98 -21.57
N GLN A 388 -6.75 -34.10 -21.38
CA GLN A 388 -6.98 -35.09 -22.42
C GLN A 388 -7.90 -34.52 -23.53
N ARG A 389 -8.95 -33.81 -23.18
CA ARG A 389 -9.82 -33.10 -24.15
C ARG A 389 -9.08 -32.01 -24.91
N ILE A 390 -8.14 -31.26 -24.25
CA ILE A 390 -7.33 -30.24 -24.90
C ILE A 390 -6.33 -30.85 -25.87
N LEU A 391 -5.75 -32.01 -25.52
CA LEU A 391 -4.81 -32.73 -26.39
C LEU A 391 -5.52 -33.43 -27.56
N GLU A 392 -6.80 -33.77 -27.42
CA GLU A 392 -7.63 -34.44 -28.44
C GLU A 392 -8.49 -33.46 -29.26
N ALA A 393 -8.51 -32.15 -28.88
CA ALA A 393 -9.30 -31.15 -29.59
C ALA A 393 -8.70 -30.86 -30.97
N PRO A 394 -9.50 -30.85 -32.05
CA PRO A 394 -9.06 -30.39 -33.36
C PRO A 394 -8.54 -28.95 -33.26
N ALA A 395 -7.56 -28.61 -34.07
CA ALA A 395 -6.91 -27.29 -34.11
C ALA A 395 -7.82 -26.13 -34.58
N ASP A 396 -9.10 -26.41 -34.83
CA ASP A 396 -10.08 -25.40 -35.17
C ASP A 396 -10.58 -24.70 -33.92
N LEU A 397 -10.39 -23.38 -33.88
CA LEU A 397 -10.85 -22.49 -32.81
C LEU A 397 -12.37 -22.73 -32.55
N PRO A 398 -12.81 -22.85 -31.29
CA PRO A 398 -14.20 -22.78 -30.98
C PRO A 398 -14.80 -21.47 -31.50
N PRO A 399 -16.07 -21.43 -31.91
CA PRO A 399 -16.72 -20.21 -32.34
C PRO A 399 -16.60 -19.15 -31.24
N PRO A 400 -16.47 -17.84 -31.62
CA PRO A 400 -16.37 -16.78 -30.64
C PRO A 400 -17.52 -16.90 -29.65
N LEU A 401 -17.19 -16.86 -28.35
CA LEU A 401 -18.20 -16.91 -27.29
C LEU A 401 -19.23 -15.82 -27.53
N PRO A 402 -20.52 -16.09 -27.28
CA PRO A 402 -21.54 -15.07 -27.45
C PRO A 402 -21.16 -13.85 -26.63
N GLN A 403 -21.15 -12.66 -27.25
CA GLN A 403 -20.86 -11.40 -26.59
C GLN A 403 -21.91 -11.18 -25.50
N THR A 404 -21.59 -11.56 -24.27
CA THR A 404 -22.45 -11.35 -23.12
C THR A 404 -22.42 -9.86 -22.80
N ARG A 405 -23.53 -9.16 -23.05
CA ARG A 405 -23.67 -7.76 -22.64
C ARG A 405 -23.94 -7.70 -21.14
N LEU A 406 -23.11 -6.96 -20.42
CA LEU A 406 -23.25 -6.72 -19.00
C LEU A 406 -24.07 -5.45 -18.77
N LYS A 407 -24.97 -5.46 -17.81
CA LYS A 407 -25.59 -4.22 -17.32
C LYS A 407 -24.53 -3.40 -16.61
N PHE A 408 -24.27 -2.22 -17.12
CA PHE A 408 -23.24 -1.32 -16.61
C PHE A 408 -23.81 0.08 -16.49
N THR A 409 -23.69 0.66 -15.32
CA THR A 409 -23.98 2.09 -15.11
C THR A 409 -22.67 2.79 -14.68
N PRO A 410 -22.24 3.86 -15.39
CA PRO A 410 -20.99 4.53 -15.10
C PRO A 410 -20.85 4.97 -13.63
N SER A 411 -21.96 5.45 -13.05
CA SER A 411 -21.96 5.90 -11.65
C SER A 411 -21.73 4.75 -10.67
N SER A 412 -22.33 3.56 -10.89
CA SER A 412 -22.08 2.41 -10.03
C SER A 412 -20.68 1.86 -10.21
N ALA A 413 -20.17 1.80 -11.43
CA ALA A 413 -18.82 1.34 -11.72
C ALA A 413 -17.73 2.22 -11.03
N VAL A 414 -17.91 3.53 -11.07
CA VAL A 414 -17.01 4.45 -10.37
C VAL A 414 -17.16 4.35 -8.84
N ALA A 415 -18.38 4.08 -8.35
CA ALA A 415 -18.61 3.84 -6.92
C ALA A 415 -18.00 2.50 -6.44
N ASP A 416 -17.85 1.53 -7.35
CA ASP A 416 -17.22 0.24 -7.06
C ASP A 416 -15.69 0.34 -7.00
N ILE A 417 -15.07 1.40 -7.54
CA ILE A 417 -13.61 1.62 -7.43
C ILE A 417 -13.21 1.67 -5.95
N GLY A 418 -12.28 0.77 -5.58
CA GLY A 418 -11.82 0.63 -4.20
C GLY A 418 -12.89 0.17 -3.21
N SER A 419 -14.07 -0.24 -3.68
CA SER A 419 -15.10 -0.88 -2.88
C SER A 419 -15.12 -2.38 -3.15
N LEU A 420 -15.08 -3.19 -2.11
CA LEU A 420 -15.13 -4.63 -2.21
C LEU A 420 -16.44 -5.13 -1.59
N THR A 421 -17.14 -6.01 -2.31
CA THR A 421 -18.37 -6.63 -1.86
C THR A 421 -18.25 -8.16 -1.89
N ASP A 422 -19.13 -8.85 -1.17
CA ASP A 422 -19.19 -10.31 -1.18
C ASP A 422 -19.41 -10.89 -2.60
N SER A 423 -20.18 -10.18 -3.45
CA SER A 423 -20.36 -10.59 -4.85
C SER A 423 -19.05 -10.55 -5.64
N HIS A 424 -18.22 -9.52 -5.44
CA HIS A 424 -16.90 -9.44 -6.05
C HIS A 424 -15.99 -10.56 -5.57
N PHE A 425 -16.07 -10.88 -4.27
CA PHE A 425 -15.26 -11.95 -3.69
C PHE A 425 -15.65 -13.34 -4.21
N ARG A 426 -16.96 -13.67 -4.23
CA ARG A 426 -17.45 -14.93 -4.80
C ARG A 426 -17.12 -15.05 -6.28
N HIS A 427 -17.25 -13.95 -7.02
CA HIS A 427 -16.87 -13.92 -8.44
C HIS A 427 -15.38 -14.18 -8.62
N ALA A 428 -14.52 -13.56 -7.81
CA ALA A 428 -13.08 -13.80 -7.83
C ALA A 428 -12.72 -15.25 -7.52
N GLN A 429 -13.39 -15.88 -6.54
CA GLN A 429 -13.21 -17.31 -6.24
C GLN A 429 -13.63 -18.20 -7.41
N ALA A 430 -14.80 -17.94 -8.00
CA ALA A 430 -15.27 -18.69 -9.15
C ALA A 430 -14.33 -18.52 -10.36
N LEU A 431 -13.84 -17.31 -10.58
CA LEU A 431 -12.91 -17.01 -11.66
C LEU A 431 -11.56 -17.73 -11.45
N LEU A 432 -10.99 -17.68 -10.23
CA LEU A 432 -9.77 -18.43 -9.89
C LEU A 432 -9.93 -19.94 -10.09
N ALA A 433 -11.10 -20.49 -9.74
CA ALA A 433 -11.39 -21.90 -9.92
C ALA A 433 -11.52 -22.28 -11.42
N SER A 434 -11.93 -21.34 -12.28
CA SER A 434 -12.04 -21.57 -13.74
C SER A 434 -10.69 -21.48 -14.48
N ILE A 435 -9.67 -20.84 -13.89
CA ILE A 435 -8.36 -20.70 -14.52
C ILE A 435 -7.64 -22.05 -14.55
N PRO A 436 -7.18 -22.52 -15.73
CA PRO A 436 -6.36 -23.72 -15.84
C PRO A 436 -5.14 -23.67 -14.94
N THR A 437 -4.86 -24.77 -14.23
CA THR A 437 -3.75 -24.86 -13.27
C THR A 437 -2.40 -24.46 -13.88
N LEU A 438 -2.16 -24.87 -15.13
CA LEU A 438 -0.93 -24.53 -15.87
C LEU A 438 -0.76 -23.00 -16.00
N LEU A 439 -1.82 -22.26 -16.30
CA LEU A 439 -1.77 -20.79 -16.42
C LEU A 439 -1.58 -20.13 -15.05
N ARG A 440 -2.25 -20.64 -14.02
CA ARG A 440 -2.08 -20.15 -12.64
C ARG A 440 -0.65 -20.39 -12.13
N ASP A 441 -0.08 -21.57 -12.37
CA ASP A 441 1.29 -21.87 -11.96
C ASP A 441 2.30 -21.02 -12.73
N SER A 442 1.99 -20.64 -13.98
CA SER A 442 2.85 -19.75 -14.78
C SER A 442 2.95 -18.33 -14.24
N THR A 443 2.01 -17.87 -13.40
CA THR A 443 2.11 -16.57 -12.74
C THR A 443 3.18 -16.51 -11.64
N ARG A 444 3.71 -17.67 -11.21
CA ARG A 444 4.56 -17.82 -10.02
C ARG A 444 6.06 -17.85 -10.31
N ASP A 445 6.44 -17.78 -11.58
CA ASP A 445 7.83 -17.82 -12.03
C ASP A 445 8.10 -16.72 -13.05
N ALA A 446 9.21 -16.01 -12.91
CA ALA A 446 9.50 -14.84 -13.73
C ALA A 446 9.54 -15.14 -15.25
N ASN A 447 10.11 -16.27 -15.67
CA ASN A 447 10.15 -16.63 -17.10
C ASN A 447 8.78 -17.09 -17.61
N SER A 448 8.08 -17.90 -16.80
CA SER A 448 6.73 -18.37 -17.14
C SER A 448 5.71 -17.24 -17.14
N ALA A 449 5.86 -16.26 -16.24
CA ALA A 449 5.04 -15.06 -16.20
C ALA A 449 5.25 -14.16 -17.42
N GLN A 450 6.50 -13.99 -17.88
CA GLN A 450 6.77 -13.29 -19.14
C GLN A 450 6.11 -14.02 -20.31
N ALA A 451 6.25 -15.36 -20.38
CA ALA A 451 5.62 -16.16 -21.42
C ALA A 451 4.08 -16.07 -21.39
N LEU A 452 3.49 -16.07 -20.19
CA LEU A 452 2.06 -15.90 -20.00
C LEU A 452 1.58 -14.56 -20.56
N VAL A 453 2.26 -13.46 -20.21
CA VAL A 453 1.91 -12.11 -20.68
C VAL A 453 2.06 -12.01 -22.20
N CYS A 454 3.17 -12.50 -22.77
CA CYS A 454 3.33 -12.55 -24.22
C CYS A 454 2.20 -13.36 -24.87
N GLY A 455 1.84 -14.50 -24.28
CA GLY A 455 0.77 -15.36 -24.78
C GLY A 455 -0.63 -14.73 -24.75
N LEU A 456 -0.91 -13.88 -23.76
CA LEU A 456 -2.17 -13.12 -23.63
C LEU A 456 -2.31 -12.03 -24.72
N LEU A 457 -1.19 -11.55 -25.27
CA LEU A 457 -1.14 -10.55 -26.35
C LEU A 457 -1.07 -11.15 -27.76
N LEU A 458 -1.02 -12.50 -27.89
CA LEU A 458 -1.01 -13.12 -29.21
C LEU A 458 -2.37 -12.99 -29.90
N ASN A 459 -2.36 -12.59 -31.16
CA ASN A 459 -3.56 -12.39 -31.96
C ASN A 459 -4.30 -13.74 -32.21
N GLY A 460 -5.62 -13.67 -32.35
CA GLY A 460 -6.46 -14.80 -32.75
C GLY A 460 -6.19 -15.26 -34.17
N ASP A 461 -5.85 -14.35 -35.10
CA ASP A 461 -5.52 -14.71 -36.48
C ASP A 461 -4.20 -15.49 -36.58
N LYS A 462 -4.19 -16.54 -37.35
CA LYS A 462 -3.04 -17.43 -37.46
C LYS A 462 -1.79 -16.74 -38.03
N SER A 463 -1.97 -15.93 -39.06
CA SER A 463 -0.84 -15.27 -39.75
C SER A 463 -0.18 -14.23 -38.88
N ALA A 464 -0.98 -13.37 -38.22
CA ALA A 464 -0.51 -12.37 -37.26
C ALA A 464 0.19 -13.04 -36.07
N ARG A 465 -0.40 -14.08 -35.53
CA ARG A 465 0.15 -14.85 -34.41
C ARG A 465 1.47 -15.55 -34.71
N ASP A 466 1.61 -16.12 -35.92
CA ASP A 466 2.86 -16.77 -36.32
C ASP A 466 3.99 -15.73 -36.43
N ALA A 467 3.67 -14.51 -36.95
CA ALA A 467 4.60 -13.40 -36.96
C ALA A 467 4.97 -12.93 -35.55
N GLN A 468 3.99 -12.77 -34.66
CA GLN A 468 4.19 -12.43 -33.26
C GLN A 468 5.06 -13.49 -32.54
N GLN A 469 4.84 -14.78 -32.80
CA GLN A 469 5.65 -15.85 -32.24
C GLN A 469 7.14 -15.75 -32.65
N LEU A 470 7.43 -15.37 -33.90
CA LEU A 470 8.80 -15.11 -34.37
C LEU A 470 9.42 -13.91 -33.66
N LEU A 471 8.66 -12.88 -33.34
CA LEU A 471 9.14 -11.74 -32.54
C LEU A 471 9.52 -12.16 -31.13
N VAL A 472 8.69 -13.00 -30.46
CA VAL A 472 9.04 -13.57 -29.16
C VAL A 472 10.34 -14.40 -29.25
N GLU A 473 10.51 -15.21 -30.30
CA GLU A 473 11.74 -16.01 -30.51
C GLU A 473 12.97 -15.11 -30.73
N LYS A 474 12.80 -13.97 -31.33
CA LYS A 474 13.89 -13.01 -31.62
C LYS A 474 14.29 -12.18 -30.39
N HIS A 475 13.31 -11.68 -29.61
CA HIS A 475 13.55 -10.70 -28.54
C HIS A 475 13.58 -11.32 -27.15
N ALA A 476 12.84 -12.42 -26.92
CA ALA A 476 12.85 -13.13 -25.65
C ALA A 476 13.88 -14.28 -25.63
N SER A 477 14.04 -14.92 -24.48
CA SER A 477 14.88 -16.11 -24.38
C SER A 477 14.20 -17.33 -25.04
N PRO A 478 14.99 -18.34 -25.53
CA PRO A 478 14.41 -19.58 -26.08
C PRO A 478 13.47 -20.30 -25.09
N ALA A 479 13.75 -20.21 -23.79
CA ALA A 479 12.90 -20.77 -22.74
C ALA A 479 11.53 -20.09 -22.71
N ILE A 480 11.46 -18.76 -22.79
CA ILE A 480 10.21 -17.99 -22.84
C ILE A 480 9.44 -18.33 -24.12
N ALA A 481 10.10 -18.35 -25.27
CA ALA A 481 9.45 -18.67 -26.54
C ALA A 481 8.85 -20.08 -26.54
N THR A 482 9.55 -21.06 -25.96
CA THR A 482 9.04 -22.44 -25.78
C THR A 482 7.85 -22.46 -24.83
N ALA A 483 7.91 -21.71 -23.71
CA ALA A 483 6.82 -21.62 -22.75
C ALA A 483 5.56 -20.98 -23.37
N VAL A 484 5.67 -19.95 -24.21
CA VAL A 484 4.54 -19.36 -24.93
C VAL A 484 3.82 -20.40 -25.77
N LYS A 485 4.58 -21.25 -26.49
CA LYS A 485 3.97 -22.35 -27.28
C LYS A 485 3.26 -23.37 -26.41
N LEU A 486 3.83 -23.68 -25.24
CA LEU A 486 3.25 -24.64 -24.30
C LEU A 486 1.94 -24.11 -23.66
N LEU A 487 1.90 -22.80 -23.34
CA LEU A 487 0.73 -22.19 -22.70
C LEU A 487 -0.44 -21.95 -23.65
N ARG A 488 -0.18 -21.88 -24.96
CA ARG A 488 -1.16 -21.52 -25.98
C ARG A 488 -2.47 -22.33 -25.95
N PRO A 489 -2.48 -23.68 -25.82
CA PRO A 489 -3.73 -24.41 -25.75
C PRO A 489 -4.62 -24.00 -24.58
N SER A 490 -4.00 -23.78 -23.41
CA SER A 490 -4.73 -23.32 -22.20
C SER A 490 -5.21 -21.88 -22.33
N LEU A 491 -4.46 -21.01 -23.02
CA LEU A 491 -4.85 -19.61 -23.27
C LEU A 491 -6.03 -19.51 -24.24
N SER A 492 -6.13 -20.43 -25.20
CA SER A 492 -7.22 -20.44 -26.19
C SER A 492 -8.61 -20.75 -25.60
N VAL A 493 -8.66 -21.45 -24.45
CA VAL A 493 -9.89 -21.81 -23.73
C VAL A 493 -10.12 -20.94 -22.49
N LEU A 494 -9.22 -19.97 -22.23
CA LEU A 494 -9.32 -19.08 -21.08
C LEU A 494 -10.46 -18.11 -21.24
N ASP A 495 -11.30 -17.99 -20.19
CA ASP A 495 -12.31 -16.96 -20.12
C ASP A 495 -11.66 -15.56 -20.28
N PRO A 496 -12.11 -14.73 -21.22
CA PRO A 496 -11.58 -13.37 -21.37
C PRO A 496 -11.58 -12.55 -20.07
N ALA A 497 -12.58 -12.74 -19.19
CA ALA A 497 -12.64 -12.08 -17.88
C ALA A 497 -11.48 -12.46 -16.93
N ALA A 498 -10.79 -13.60 -17.20
CA ALA A 498 -9.65 -14.05 -16.41
C ALA A 498 -8.30 -13.47 -16.87
N ARG A 499 -8.24 -12.80 -18.03
CA ARG A 499 -6.99 -12.29 -18.61
C ARG A 499 -6.33 -11.24 -17.72
N LEU A 500 -7.07 -10.21 -17.34
CA LEU A 500 -6.55 -9.13 -16.46
C LEU A 500 -6.21 -9.65 -15.05
N PRO A 501 -7.06 -10.46 -14.38
CA PRO A 501 -6.68 -11.13 -13.15
C PRO A 501 -5.40 -11.95 -13.23
N LEU A 502 -5.21 -12.75 -14.27
CA LEU A 502 -3.97 -13.51 -14.46
C LEU A 502 -2.74 -12.60 -14.54
N LEU A 503 -2.86 -11.49 -15.26
CA LEU A 503 -1.79 -10.51 -15.37
C LEU A 503 -1.48 -9.87 -14.02
N GLN A 504 -2.50 -9.54 -13.23
CA GLN A 504 -2.32 -9.01 -11.87
C GLN A 504 -1.63 -10.03 -10.93
N LEU A 505 -1.96 -11.32 -11.06
CA LEU A 505 -1.30 -12.40 -10.31
C LEU A 505 0.16 -12.64 -10.75
N ALA A 506 0.53 -12.31 -11.98
CA ALA A 506 1.90 -12.45 -12.50
C ALA A 506 2.85 -11.34 -12.00
N LEU A 507 2.31 -10.21 -11.53
CA LEU A 507 3.12 -9.04 -11.12
C LEU A 507 4.19 -9.35 -10.06
N PRO A 508 3.95 -10.13 -8.99
CA PRO A 508 4.98 -10.43 -8.00
C PRO A 508 6.20 -11.15 -8.61
N ALA A 509 5.97 -12.07 -9.55
CA ALA A 509 7.05 -12.77 -10.25
C ALA A 509 7.78 -11.85 -11.23
N LEU A 510 7.06 -10.99 -11.96
CA LEU A 510 7.63 -10.02 -12.89
C LEU A 510 8.43 -8.91 -12.18
N ARG A 511 8.07 -8.54 -10.95
CA ARG A 511 8.84 -7.58 -10.13
C ARG A 511 10.22 -8.10 -9.71
N GLN A 512 10.45 -9.41 -9.79
CA GLN A 512 11.75 -10.03 -9.50
C GLN A 512 12.71 -9.95 -10.67
N LEU A 513 12.28 -9.44 -11.84
CA LEU A 513 13.15 -9.28 -13.00
C LEU A 513 14.23 -8.25 -12.74
N GLU A 514 15.46 -8.60 -13.10
CA GLU A 514 16.57 -7.65 -13.14
C GLU A 514 16.28 -6.52 -14.15
N PRO A 515 16.76 -5.29 -13.93
CA PRO A 515 16.44 -4.14 -14.77
C PRO A 515 16.65 -4.40 -16.27
N THR A 516 17.76 -5.05 -16.65
CA THR A 516 18.06 -5.40 -18.06
C THR A 516 17.11 -6.44 -18.64
N ALA A 517 16.58 -7.35 -17.82
CA ALA A 517 15.55 -8.30 -18.24
C ALA A 517 14.19 -7.63 -18.40
N LEU A 518 13.88 -6.68 -17.52
CA LEU A 518 12.65 -5.89 -17.60
C LEU A 518 12.64 -5.01 -18.86
N ASP A 519 13.76 -4.35 -19.20
CA ASP A 519 13.86 -3.53 -20.41
C ASP A 519 13.66 -4.38 -21.67
N ARG A 520 14.26 -5.59 -21.72
CA ARG A 520 14.05 -6.53 -22.84
C ARG A 520 12.60 -7.00 -22.90
N PHE A 521 11.99 -7.28 -21.77
CA PHE A 521 10.58 -7.67 -21.70
C PHE A 521 9.67 -6.56 -22.19
N ALA A 522 9.89 -5.30 -21.75
CA ALA A 522 9.15 -4.14 -22.22
C ALA A 522 9.27 -3.96 -23.75
N THR A 523 10.48 -4.09 -24.30
CA THR A 523 10.72 -4.06 -25.75
C THR A 523 9.97 -5.19 -26.47
N THR A 524 9.98 -6.40 -25.92
CA THR A 524 9.25 -7.54 -26.50
C THR A 524 7.74 -7.28 -26.55
N LEU A 525 7.18 -6.70 -25.47
CA LEU A 525 5.76 -6.37 -25.42
C LEU A 525 5.40 -5.29 -26.45
N ASP A 526 6.24 -4.28 -26.57
CA ASP A 526 6.02 -3.21 -27.55
C ASP A 526 6.01 -3.72 -28.99
N GLU A 527 6.99 -4.53 -29.35
CA GLU A 527 7.06 -5.19 -30.66
C GLU A 527 5.87 -6.13 -30.91
N LEU A 528 5.39 -6.84 -29.88
CA LEU A 528 4.22 -7.72 -30.00
C LEU A 528 2.93 -6.95 -30.27
N VAL A 529 2.71 -5.86 -29.57
CA VAL A 529 1.50 -5.03 -29.70
C VAL A 529 1.47 -4.35 -31.08
N HIS A 530 2.61 -4.01 -31.65
CA HIS A 530 2.72 -3.37 -32.96
C HIS A 530 2.89 -4.35 -34.14
N ALA A 531 2.94 -5.66 -33.91
CA ALA A 531 3.31 -6.68 -34.90
C ALA A 531 2.40 -6.75 -36.15
N ASP A 532 1.11 -6.45 -36.00
CA ASP A 532 0.13 -6.52 -37.10
C ASP A 532 -0.34 -5.13 -37.57
N ASN A 533 0.30 -4.05 -37.10
CA ASN A 533 -0.06 -2.67 -37.37
C ASN A 533 -1.52 -2.31 -36.99
N ARG A 534 -2.15 -3.11 -36.12
CA ARG A 534 -3.52 -2.94 -35.63
C ARG A 534 -3.57 -3.11 -34.13
N VAL A 535 -3.07 -2.12 -33.41
CA VAL A 535 -3.12 -2.15 -31.92
C VAL A 535 -4.56 -1.95 -31.46
N THR A 536 -5.12 -2.95 -30.80
CA THR A 536 -6.43 -2.78 -30.17
C THR A 536 -6.29 -1.90 -28.91
N PRO A 537 -7.31 -1.10 -28.56
CA PRO A 537 -7.31 -0.32 -27.34
C PRO A 537 -7.11 -1.18 -26.06
N TYR A 538 -7.58 -2.42 -26.09
CA TYR A 538 -7.40 -3.36 -24.99
C TYR A 538 -5.94 -3.81 -24.85
N GLU A 539 -5.29 -4.24 -25.92
CA GLU A 539 -3.87 -4.65 -25.89
C GLU A 539 -2.98 -3.53 -25.40
N TYR A 540 -3.21 -2.31 -25.92
CA TYR A 540 -2.50 -1.12 -25.48
C TYR A 540 -2.73 -0.82 -23.99
N ALA A 541 -3.99 -0.82 -23.51
CA ALA A 541 -4.30 -0.52 -22.13
C ALA A 541 -3.70 -1.56 -21.17
N LEU A 542 -3.69 -2.84 -21.57
CA LEU A 542 -3.08 -3.93 -20.82
C LEU A 542 -1.55 -3.77 -20.73
N GLN A 543 -0.89 -3.46 -21.85
CA GLN A 543 0.56 -3.18 -21.90
C GLN A 543 0.91 -1.98 -21.00
N LYS A 544 0.19 -0.87 -21.19
CA LYS A 544 0.42 0.38 -20.43
C LYS A 544 0.23 0.16 -18.92
N MET A 545 -0.84 -0.51 -18.54
CA MET A 545 -1.11 -0.86 -17.14
C MET A 545 0.03 -1.70 -16.56
N LEU A 546 0.45 -2.75 -17.26
CA LEU A 546 1.51 -3.64 -16.78
C LEU A 546 2.84 -2.90 -16.60
N LEU A 547 3.27 -2.16 -17.62
CA LEU A 547 4.53 -1.41 -17.55
C LEU A 547 4.49 -0.34 -16.46
N HIS A 548 3.37 0.35 -16.31
CA HIS A 548 3.17 1.32 -15.22
C HIS A 548 3.29 0.66 -13.84
N GLN A 549 2.64 -0.49 -13.63
CA GLN A 549 2.70 -1.21 -12.36
C GLN A 549 4.12 -1.73 -12.02
N LEU A 550 4.86 -2.18 -13.01
CA LEU A 550 6.25 -2.62 -12.83
C LEU A 550 7.18 -1.43 -12.55
N GLN A 551 6.97 -0.30 -13.22
CA GLN A 551 7.74 0.93 -13.02
C GLN A 551 7.50 1.56 -11.64
N LEU A 552 6.24 1.57 -11.17
CA LEU A 552 5.89 2.02 -9.81
C LEU A 552 6.48 1.14 -8.72
N ALA A 553 6.66 -0.15 -8.97
CA ALA A 553 7.32 -1.04 -8.02
C ALA A 553 8.81 -0.70 -7.87
N GLN A 554 9.47 -0.24 -8.93
CA GLN A 554 10.89 0.20 -8.88
C GLN A 554 11.04 1.63 -8.33
N THR A 555 10.11 2.53 -8.67
CA THR A 555 10.11 3.94 -8.24
C THR A 555 8.78 4.33 -7.61
N PRO A 556 8.53 3.93 -6.34
CA PRO A 556 7.20 4.02 -5.73
C PRO A 556 6.65 5.43 -5.51
N SER A 557 7.46 6.47 -5.62
CA SER A 557 7.00 7.84 -5.32
C SER A 557 6.80 8.67 -6.60
N GLN A 558 5.60 8.68 -7.13
CA GLN A 558 5.20 9.70 -8.10
C GLN A 558 4.61 10.92 -7.37
N ARG A 559 5.12 12.10 -7.71
CA ARG A 559 4.60 13.36 -7.20
C ARG A 559 3.42 13.80 -8.05
N VAL A 560 2.27 14.07 -7.42
CA VAL A 560 1.15 14.74 -8.11
C VAL A 560 1.62 16.09 -8.66
N GLN A 561 1.42 16.32 -9.95
CA GLN A 561 1.88 17.51 -10.67
C GLN A 561 0.72 18.41 -11.10
N PHE A 562 -0.46 17.83 -11.36
CA PHE A 562 -1.61 18.56 -11.89
C PHE A 562 -2.81 18.48 -10.92
N ASP A 563 -3.33 19.63 -10.53
CA ASP A 563 -4.45 19.79 -9.60
C ASP A 563 -5.64 20.56 -10.20
N SER A 564 -5.50 21.07 -11.41
CA SER A 564 -6.51 21.81 -12.18
C SER A 564 -6.93 21.06 -13.43
N PHE A 565 -8.21 21.08 -13.75
CA PHE A 565 -8.75 20.57 -15.02
C PHE A 565 -8.20 21.32 -16.23
N ASP A 566 -7.97 22.63 -16.10
CA ASP A 566 -7.42 23.45 -17.18
C ASP A 566 -6.02 22.99 -17.62
N ALA A 567 -5.24 22.42 -16.69
CA ALA A 567 -3.90 21.93 -17.00
C ALA A 567 -3.89 20.61 -17.81
N VAL A 568 -5.03 19.88 -17.84
CA VAL A 568 -5.13 18.53 -18.42
C VAL A 568 -6.33 18.36 -19.38
N HIS A 569 -7.01 19.45 -19.76
CA HIS A 569 -8.21 19.37 -20.60
C HIS A 569 -7.94 18.75 -21.98
N ARG A 570 -6.75 19.02 -22.56
CA ARG A 570 -6.35 18.43 -23.84
C ARG A 570 -6.16 16.94 -23.74
N GLU A 571 -5.49 16.46 -22.69
CA GLU A 571 -5.26 15.05 -22.42
C GLU A 571 -6.57 14.31 -22.15
N ILE A 572 -7.52 14.97 -21.47
CA ILE A 572 -8.88 14.47 -21.31
C ILE A 572 -9.59 14.35 -22.67
N SER A 573 -9.47 15.36 -23.54
CA SER A 573 -10.04 15.31 -24.90
C SER A 573 -9.44 14.16 -25.71
N ILE A 574 -8.12 13.91 -25.63
CA ILE A 574 -7.44 12.80 -26.30
C ILE A 574 -8.01 11.47 -25.84
N LEU A 575 -8.06 11.24 -24.52
CA LEU A 575 -8.56 9.98 -23.95
C LEU A 575 -10.02 9.73 -24.31
N LEU A 576 -10.91 10.72 -24.10
CA LEU A 576 -12.34 10.56 -24.40
C LEU A 576 -12.57 10.38 -25.90
N SER A 577 -11.79 11.03 -26.78
CA SER A 577 -11.88 10.84 -28.24
C SER A 577 -11.43 9.44 -28.67
N ALA A 578 -10.33 8.94 -28.08
CA ALA A 578 -9.87 7.58 -28.33
C ALA A 578 -10.92 6.54 -27.92
N LEU A 579 -11.47 6.66 -26.70
CA LEU A 579 -12.51 5.78 -26.19
C LEU A 579 -13.80 5.84 -27.01
N ALA A 580 -14.23 7.05 -27.44
CA ALA A 580 -15.46 7.21 -28.24
C ALA A 580 -15.38 6.47 -29.58
N ARG A 581 -14.19 6.28 -30.15
CA ARG A 581 -13.98 5.56 -31.41
C ARG A 581 -13.94 4.04 -31.27
N VAL A 582 -13.76 3.52 -30.06
CA VAL A 582 -13.79 2.08 -29.79
C VAL A 582 -15.15 1.48 -30.19
N GLY A 583 -16.26 2.18 -29.89
CA GLY A 583 -17.62 1.77 -30.26
C GLY A 583 -17.98 1.98 -31.74
N GLY A 584 -17.06 2.52 -32.56
CA GLY A 584 -17.24 2.78 -33.98
C GLY A 584 -17.37 4.28 -34.32
N GLU A 585 -16.85 4.64 -35.51
CA GLU A 585 -16.77 6.05 -35.95
C GLU A 585 -18.15 6.73 -36.03
N ALA A 586 -19.18 6.00 -36.42
CA ALA A 586 -20.54 6.54 -36.56
C ALA A 586 -21.15 7.01 -35.21
N GLN A 587 -20.73 6.44 -34.10
CA GLN A 587 -21.24 6.75 -32.77
C GLN A 587 -20.28 7.63 -31.96
N ALA A 588 -19.07 7.88 -32.47
CA ALA A 588 -18.00 8.57 -31.73
C ALA A 588 -18.43 9.96 -31.24
N ALA A 589 -19.15 10.73 -32.04
CA ALA A 589 -19.60 12.07 -31.64
C ALA A 589 -20.61 12.03 -30.48
N SER A 590 -21.60 11.12 -30.52
CA SER A 590 -22.58 10.98 -29.46
C SER A 590 -21.95 10.44 -28.17
N ALA A 591 -21.06 9.45 -28.26
CA ALA A 591 -20.33 8.89 -27.15
C ALA A 591 -19.43 9.94 -26.47
N PHE A 592 -18.67 10.70 -27.26
CA PHE A 592 -17.85 11.80 -26.74
C PHE A 592 -18.66 12.85 -26.00
N LEU A 593 -19.79 13.30 -26.57
CA LEU A 593 -20.68 14.27 -25.95
C LEU A 593 -21.27 13.76 -24.63
N ALA A 594 -21.64 12.48 -24.57
CA ALA A 594 -22.12 11.86 -23.33
C ALA A 594 -21.08 11.90 -22.21
N GLY A 595 -19.81 11.66 -22.52
CA GLY A 595 -18.71 11.78 -21.57
C GLY A 595 -18.37 13.23 -21.22
N ALA A 596 -18.26 14.11 -22.20
CA ALA A 596 -17.94 15.53 -21.99
C ALA A 596 -18.98 16.24 -21.11
N ALA A 597 -20.25 15.87 -21.21
CA ALA A 597 -21.33 16.37 -20.35
C ALA A 597 -21.12 16.08 -18.85
N GLN A 598 -20.29 15.09 -18.51
CA GLN A 598 -19.96 14.76 -17.12
C GLN A 598 -18.86 15.66 -16.53
N LEU A 599 -18.26 16.53 -17.35
CA LEU A 599 -17.18 17.43 -16.97
C LEU A 599 -17.59 18.90 -17.18
N PRO A 600 -18.65 19.41 -16.50
CA PRO A 600 -19.24 20.71 -16.79
C PRO A 600 -18.24 21.87 -16.64
N VAL A 601 -17.23 21.73 -15.76
CA VAL A 601 -16.20 22.76 -15.51
C VAL A 601 -15.38 23.08 -16.75
N ILE A 602 -15.12 22.06 -17.62
CA ILE A 602 -14.30 22.18 -18.82
C ILE A 602 -15.05 21.76 -20.09
N ALA A 603 -16.35 21.50 -20.02
CA ALA A 603 -17.14 20.98 -21.16
C ALA A 603 -16.98 21.80 -22.44
N THR A 604 -16.86 23.12 -22.33
CA THR A 604 -16.67 24.04 -23.47
C THR A 604 -15.24 23.99 -24.05
N GLN A 605 -14.29 23.45 -23.33
CA GLN A 605 -12.89 23.31 -23.76
C GLN A 605 -12.62 21.92 -24.36
N LEU A 606 -13.52 20.95 -24.12
CA LEU A 606 -13.38 19.60 -24.63
C LEU A 606 -13.85 19.54 -26.09
N THR A 607 -13.05 18.92 -26.95
CA THR A 607 -13.33 18.77 -28.38
C THR A 607 -13.09 17.33 -28.80
N LEU A 608 -13.98 16.78 -29.63
CA LEU A 608 -13.73 15.52 -30.32
C LEU A 608 -12.62 15.70 -31.33
N LEU A 609 -11.48 15.08 -31.07
CA LEU A 609 -10.29 15.17 -31.90
C LEU A 609 -10.36 14.21 -33.09
N ALA A 610 -9.68 14.56 -34.20
CA ALA A 610 -9.53 13.64 -35.33
C ALA A 610 -8.74 12.38 -34.93
N ALA A 611 -8.92 11.25 -35.63
CA ALA A 611 -8.25 9.99 -35.30
C ALA A 611 -6.71 10.12 -35.27
N ALA A 612 -6.12 10.94 -36.11
CA ALA A 612 -4.68 11.19 -36.11
C ALA A 612 -4.18 11.98 -34.89
N GLU A 613 -5.05 12.72 -34.19
CA GLU A 613 -4.71 13.54 -33.01
C GLU A 613 -4.94 12.79 -31.71
N CYS A 614 -5.59 11.63 -31.73
CA CYS A 614 -5.82 10.74 -30.58
C CYS A 614 -5.30 9.32 -30.85
N GLY A 615 -4.24 9.20 -31.65
CA GLY A 615 -3.53 7.95 -31.88
C GLY A 615 -2.79 7.48 -30.64
N LEU A 616 -2.15 6.29 -30.74
CA LEU A 616 -1.52 5.62 -29.57
C LEU A 616 -0.43 6.46 -28.91
N GLU A 617 0.41 7.14 -29.69
CA GLU A 617 1.48 8.00 -29.15
C GLU A 617 0.91 9.17 -28.33
N GLN A 618 -0.14 9.83 -28.85
CA GLN A 618 -0.81 10.93 -28.17
C GLN A 618 -1.56 10.43 -26.93
N LEU A 619 -2.16 9.25 -27.01
CA LEU A 619 -2.84 8.61 -25.89
C LEU A 619 -1.84 8.22 -24.79
N ASP A 620 -0.66 7.74 -25.16
CA ASP A 620 0.40 7.39 -24.22
C ASP A 620 0.87 8.61 -23.43
N ALA A 621 1.20 9.69 -24.11
CA ALA A 621 1.59 10.95 -23.48
C ALA A 621 0.46 11.55 -22.61
N ALA A 622 -0.80 11.44 -23.07
CA ALA A 622 -1.96 11.89 -22.31
C ALA A 622 -2.15 11.10 -21.03
N LEU A 623 -2.05 9.77 -21.07
CA LEU A 623 -2.16 8.92 -19.90
C LEU A 623 -1.02 9.19 -18.89
N ASP A 624 0.22 9.37 -19.34
CA ASP A 624 1.35 9.71 -18.47
C ASP A 624 1.08 11.00 -17.67
N LYS A 625 0.50 12.00 -18.30
CA LYS A 625 0.14 13.24 -17.62
C LYS A 625 -1.06 13.08 -16.69
N LEU A 626 -2.07 12.32 -17.10
CA LEU A 626 -3.26 12.01 -16.28
C LEU A 626 -2.94 11.16 -15.07
N MET A 627 -1.97 10.23 -15.15
CA MET A 627 -1.51 9.41 -14.03
C MET A 627 -0.96 10.24 -12.87
N VAL A 628 -0.33 11.37 -13.13
CA VAL A 628 0.20 12.29 -12.10
C VAL A 628 -0.77 13.41 -11.72
N SER A 629 -2.03 13.32 -12.12
CA SER A 629 -3.10 14.23 -11.70
C SER A 629 -3.68 13.88 -10.33
N THR A 630 -4.41 14.85 -9.76
CA THR A 630 -5.12 14.64 -8.49
C THR A 630 -6.27 13.63 -8.61
N LEU A 631 -6.61 12.98 -7.51
CA LEU A 631 -7.70 12.01 -7.44
C LEU A 631 -9.07 12.57 -7.86
N PRO A 632 -9.47 13.81 -7.52
CA PRO A 632 -10.71 14.39 -8.03
C PRO A 632 -10.77 14.45 -9.56
N ILE A 633 -9.64 14.79 -10.22
CA ILE A 633 -9.55 14.78 -11.68
C ILE A 633 -9.72 13.35 -12.20
N LYS A 634 -9.00 12.39 -11.65
CA LYS A 634 -9.10 10.96 -12.03
C LYS A 634 -10.53 10.43 -11.85
N LYS A 635 -11.20 10.76 -10.73
CA LYS A 635 -12.59 10.37 -10.48
C LYS A 635 -13.55 10.88 -11.55
N CYS A 636 -13.51 12.20 -11.81
CA CYS A 636 -14.37 12.80 -12.83
C CYS A 636 -14.06 12.27 -14.22
N LEU A 637 -12.77 12.05 -14.52
CA LEU A 637 -12.34 11.47 -15.79
C LEU A 637 -12.88 10.04 -15.98
N LEU A 638 -12.77 9.19 -14.96
CA LEU A 638 -13.28 7.82 -15.02
C LEU A 638 -14.80 7.79 -15.13
N HIS A 639 -15.50 8.71 -14.48
CA HIS A 639 -16.94 8.87 -14.65
C HIS A 639 -17.29 9.25 -16.08
N ALA A 640 -16.58 10.22 -16.66
CA ALA A 640 -16.75 10.62 -18.07
C ALA A 640 -16.41 9.47 -19.03
N ALA A 641 -15.29 8.78 -18.81
CA ALA A 641 -14.88 7.62 -19.63
C ALA A 641 -15.92 6.50 -19.60
N GLY A 642 -16.51 6.22 -18.43
CA GLY A 642 -17.62 5.27 -18.28
C GLY A 642 -18.81 5.64 -19.17
N HIS A 643 -19.19 6.91 -19.22
CA HIS A 643 -20.28 7.41 -20.07
C HIS A 643 -19.93 7.37 -21.58
N VAL A 644 -18.66 7.48 -21.94
CA VAL A 644 -18.23 7.31 -23.34
C VAL A 644 -18.40 5.86 -23.80
N ILE A 645 -18.01 4.91 -22.94
CA ILE A 645 -18.04 3.49 -23.27
C ILE A 645 -19.47 2.94 -23.30
N THR A 646 -20.38 3.49 -22.48
CA THR A 646 -21.79 3.04 -22.39
C THR A 646 -22.74 3.98 -23.11
N THR A 647 -23.04 3.73 -24.34
CA THR A 647 -24.09 4.48 -25.07
C THR A 647 -25.51 3.95 -24.78
N ASP A 648 -25.66 2.71 -24.33
CA ASP A 648 -26.93 2.00 -24.19
C ASP A 648 -27.16 1.36 -22.79
N ASN A 649 -26.42 1.81 -21.78
CA ASN A 649 -26.38 1.23 -20.42
C ASN A 649 -25.96 -0.24 -20.38
N SER A 650 -25.29 -0.72 -21.42
CA SER A 650 -24.69 -2.04 -21.51
C SER A 650 -23.29 -1.96 -22.09
N ILE A 651 -22.41 -2.84 -21.65
CA ILE A 651 -21.05 -2.94 -22.18
C ILE A 651 -20.79 -4.40 -22.61
N THR A 652 -19.96 -4.54 -23.61
CA THR A 652 -19.34 -5.83 -23.92
C THR A 652 -18.30 -6.17 -22.84
N LEU A 653 -17.93 -7.44 -22.73
CA LEU A 653 -16.88 -7.85 -21.81
C LEU A 653 -15.55 -7.16 -22.12
N GLU A 654 -15.21 -7.00 -23.40
CA GLU A 654 -13.98 -6.31 -23.84
C GLU A 654 -13.95 -4.84 -23.43
N GLU A 655 -15.05 -4.12 -23.57
CA GLU A 655 -15.19 -2.73 -23.12
C GLU A 655 -15.07 -2.63 -21.58
N GLY A 656 -15.62 -3.60 -20.86
CA GLY A 656 -15.51 -3.67 -19.42
C GLY A 656 -14.08 -3.92 -18.95
N GLU A 657 -13.35 -4.82 -19.60
CA GLU A 657 -11.95 -5.10 -19.31
C GLU A 657 -11.04 -3.92 -19.71
N LEU A 658 -11.34 -3.25 -20.83
CA LEU A 658 -10.68 -1.99 -21.22
C LEU A 658 -10.85 -0.91 -20.12
N PHE A 659 -12.06 -0.74 -19.62
CA PHE A 659 -12.33 0.21 -18.54
C PHE A 659 -11.56 -0.15 -17.25
N ARG A 660 -11.50 -1.43 -16.89
CA ARG A 660 -10.71 -1.91 -15.76
C ARG A 660 -9.21 -1.68 -15.96
N ALA A 661 -8.67 -1.95 -17.14
CA ALA A 661 -7.27 -1.68 -17.46
C ALA A 661 -6.94 -0.17 -17.35
N LEU A 662 -7.85 0.69 -17.84
CA LEU A 662 -7.72 2.14 -17.70
C LEU A 662 -7.76 2.59 -16.24
N THR A 663 -8.69 2.06 -15.42
CA THR A 663 -8.75 2.40 -13.99
C THR A 663 -7.46 1.97 -13.27
N ALA A 664 -6.94 0.78 -13.58
CA ALA A 664 -5.67 0.29 -13.03
C ALA A 664 -4.46 1.14 -13.46
N THR A 665 -4.42 1.61 -14.72
CA THR A 665 -3.39 2.54 -15.21
C THR A 665 -3.41 3.86 -14.45
N LEU A 666 -4.58 4.34 -14.07
CA LEU A 666 -4.75 5.57 -13.28
C LEU A 666 -4.58 5.36 -11.76
N ASP A 667 -4.11 4.21 -11.31
CA ASP A 667 -3.99 3.83 -9.89
C ASP A 667 -5.32 3.86 -9.12
N CYS A 668 -6.41 3.54 -9.80
CA CYS A 668 -7.75 3.47 -9.24
C CYS A 668 -8.23 2.01 -9.29
N PRO A 669 -7.93 1.17 -8.28
CA PRO A 669 -8.23 -0.25 -8.32
C PRO A 669 -9.72 -0.49 -8.42
N MET A 670 -10.12 -1.24 -9.45
CA MET A 670 -11.50 -1.59 -9.71
C MET A 670 -11.71 -3.10 -9.58
N PRO A 671 -12.71 -3.55 -8.80
CA PRO A 671 -13.07 -4.95 -8.70
C PRO A 671 -13.37 -5.58 -10.06
N THR A 672 -13.33 -6.92 -10.12
CA THR A 672 -13.84 -7.66 -11.26
C THR A 672 -15.33 -7.35 -11.47
N LEU A 673 -15.73 -7.08 -12.72
CA LEU A 673 -17.12 -6.85 -13.04
C LEU A 673 -17.91 -8.14 -12.77
N ALA A 674 -18.54 -8.23 -11.61
CA ALA A 674 -19.45 -9.33 -11.32
C ALA A 674 -20.64 -9.20 -12.27
N ASN A 675 -20.94 -10.26 -13.00
CA ASN A 675 -22.22 -10.35 -13.69
C ASN A 675 -23.31 -10.05 -12.66
N ALA A 676 -24.03 -8.95 -12.83
CA ALA A 676 -25.27 -8.74 -12.12
C ALA A 676 -26.22 -9.83 -12.63
N THR A 677 -26.05 -11.06 -12.12
CA THR A 677 -27.04 -12.11 -12.30
C THR A 677 -28.35 -11.53 -11.80
N ALA A 678 -29.32 -11.55 -12.68
CA ALA A 678 -30.69 -11.21 -12.39
C ALA A 678 -31.07 -11.66 -10.98
N ALA A 679 -31.42 -10.69 -10.12
CA ALA A 679 -32.13 -10.97 -8.88
C ALA A 679 -33.49 -11.60 -9.21
#